data_73ba4146934e6a841da6746d677529e6
#
_entry.id   73ba4146934e6a841da6746d677529e6
#
_cell.length_a   1.000
_cell.length_b   1.000
_cell.length_c   1.000
_cell.angle_alpha   90.00
_cell.angle_beta   90.00
_cell.angle_gamma   90.00
#
_symmetry.space_group_name_H-M   'P 1'
#
loop_
_entity.id
_entity.type
_entity.pdbx_description
1 polymer ?
#
loop_
_entity_poly.entity_id
_entity_poly.type
_entity_poly.pdbx_seq_one_letter_code
_entity_poly.pdbx_strand_id
1 'polypeptide(L)'
;MAAIRRSWLQQRLKGSREPLDSGSRQKVFALKHRSTRDVVEDLRNGDRLITVDDEVDPNLEMAEIQRRVYLRGGPAILFTNVRGCKFPMASNLFASLDQARYLFRDTLERVRRLIEVKLDPSALPKSPMRYAGVPMTALTMLPRFTRSGAVQANQCRLSELPALKSWPMDGGSFVTLPQVLSADPEASSNLMRVNLGMYRVQLAGNEYDPENQVGLHYQIHRGIGVHHRAAMDRNESLQVAITVGGSPAMSLAAVMPLPEGLTELTFAGALSGRRVRMIRGSHAPVYADADFAIVGQVDPTATMPEGPFGDHLGYYSLQHPFPFMKVEHVWHRKDAIWPFTVVGRPPQEDTTFGQLIHELTDPIIPTVIPGVKAVHAVDAAGVHPLLLAIGSERYMPYLKAKEPQELLTQANAILGNGQLSLAKYLWITDDPDDSIRIHDIGSFIQHILRRVDWRRDLHFHTKTTIDTLDYSGTGLNQGSKLVVAATGQSTRELATEIPSGLSLPDGISDPQLVMPGVIAVKGPKFTGDASREDVQRLTAHLEHQPGLESVPLITLCNDSEFAAATLNNWLWLTFTRSNPAIDVDGVGVQVVAKHWGCRGPLIIDARVKPHHAPPLVEDAEVTAKVDARATRGDELAKYL
;
A
#
# COMPACT_ATOMS: atom_id res chain seq x y z
N MET A 1 32.63 5.85 17.00
CA MET A 1 31.50 5.41 16.12
C MET A 1 30.74 4.19 16.66
N ALA A 2 31.36 3.18 17.24
CA ALA A 2 30.66 2.01 17.80
C ALA A 2 29.82 2.30 19.07
N ALA A 3 30.19 3.29 19.87
CA ALA A 3 29.50 3.65 21.10
C ALA A 3 28.17 4.41 20.87
N ILE A 4 28.11 5.25 19.83
CA ILE A 4 26.91 6.03 19.48
C ILE A 4 25.82 5.13 18.88
N ARG A 5 26.18 4.08 18.14
CA ARG A 5 25.23 3.07 17.64
C ARG A 5 24.55 2.26 18.76
N ARG A 6 25.23 2.06 19.90
CA ARG A 6 24.68 1.28 21.04
C ARG A 6 23.60 2.02 21.83
N SER A 7 23.68 3.34 21.98
CA SER A 7 22.69 4.12 22.72
C SER A 7 21.36 4.22 21.97
N TRP A 8 21.44 4.32 20.63
CA TRP A 8 20.27 4.50 19.76
C TRP A 8 19.38 3.24 19.68
N LEU A 9 19.99 2.05 19.54
CA LEU A 9 19.24 0.77 19.56
C LEU A 9 18.63 0.47 20.93
N GLN A 10 19.31 0.85 22.03
CA GLN A 10 18.80 0.58 23.38
C GLN A 10 17.67 1.53 23.82
N GLN A 11 17.65 2.78 23.33
CA GLN A 11 16.59 3.73 23.65
C GLN A 11 15.29 3.44 22.92
N ARG A 12 15.31 3.05 21.63
CA ARG A 12 14.10 2.67 20.88
C ARG A 12 13.45 1.37 21.39
N LEU A 13 14.23 0.44 21.92
CA LEU A 13 13.71 -0.81 22.50
C LEU A 13 13.07 -0.61 23.89
N LYS A 14 13.25 0.55 24.53
CA LYS A 14 12.66 0.86 25.86
C LYS A 14 11.32 1.59 25.79
N GLY A 15 10.90 2.09 24.62
CA GLY A 15 9.74 2.98 24.48
C GLY A 15 8.37 2.31 24.37
N SER A 16 8.24 0.98 24.45
CA SER A 16 6.94 0.29 24.35
C SER A 16 6.82 -0.91 25.29
N ARG A 17 7.08 -0.71 26.59
CA ARG A 17 6.75 -1.69 27.61
C ARG A 17 5.68 -1.12 28.53
N GLU A 18 4.41 -1.27 28.17
CA GLU A 18 3.36 -1.45 29.17
C GLU A 18 3.33 -2.93 29.58
N PRO A 19 3.28 -3.25 30.88
CA PRO A 19 3.22 -4.63 31.33
C PRO A 19 1.82 -5.18 31.07
N LEU A 20 1.72 -6.21 30.23
CA LEU A 20 0.54 -7.05 30.15
C LEU A 20 0.30 -7.71 31.51
N ASP A 21 -0.89 -7.45 32.04
CA ASP A 21 -1.40 -7.97 33.30
C ASP A 21 -1.28 -9.51 33.39
N SER A 22 -0.72 -9.98 34.51
CA SER A 22 -0.41 -11.39 34.78
C SER A 22 -1.63 -12.14 35.34
N GLY A 23 -2.79 -12.05 34.69
CA GLY A 23 -4.01 -12.77 35.07
C GLY A 23 -4.29 -13.95 34.17
N SER A 24 -4.23 -15.18 34.68
CA SER A 24 -4.64 -16.46 34.08
C SER A 24 -3.90 -16.91 32.82
N ARG A 25 -2.73 -17.56 33.00
CA ARG A 25 -2.10 -18.39 31.98
C ARG A 25 -2.90 -19.68 31.72
N GLN A 26 -3.97 -19.63 30.96
CA GLN A 26 -4.33 -20.79 30.14
C GLN A 26 -3.25 -20.89 29.06
N LYS A 27 -2.50 -22.01 29.04
CA LYS A 27 -1.65 -22.38 27.92
C LYS A 27 -2.57 -22.68 26.73
N VAL A 28 -3.01 -21.67 26.01
CA VAL A 28 -3.59 -21.84 24.68
C VAL A 28 -2.42 -22.29 23.81
N PHE A 29 -2.43 -23.56 23.43
CA PHE A 29 -1.53 -24.07 22.39
C PHE A 29 -1.78 -23.23 21.15
N ALA A 30 -0.81 -22.44 20.74
CA ALA A 30 -0.91 -21.61 19.55
C ALA A 30 -1.28 -22.50 18.37
N LEU A 31 -2.49 -22.33 17.83
CA LEU A 31 -2.94 -22.99 16.61
C LEU A 31 -2.00 -22.53 15.50
N LYS A 32 -1.25 -23.43 14.89
CA LYS A 32 -0.41 -23.13 13.74
C LYS A 32 -1.35 -22.96 12.53
N HIS A 33 -1.71 -21.74 12.19
CA HIS A 33 -2.60 -21.41 11.09
C HIS A 33 -2.14 -22.08 9.77
N ARG A 34 -2.84 -23.12 9.35
CA ARG A 34 -2.62 -23.84 8.08
C ARG A 34 -3.69 -23.55 7.06
N SER A 35 -4.82 -23.02 7.50
CA SER A 35 -6.00 -22.74 6.70
C SER A 35 -6.66 -21.47 7.16
N THR A 36 -7.51 -20.89 6.33
CA THR A 36 -8.38 -19.78 6.74
C THR A 36 -9.30 -20.19 7.89
N ARG A 37 -9.73 -21.45 7.95
CA ARG A 37 -10.51 -21.98 9.07
C ARG A 37 -9.76 -21.88 10.40
N ASP A 38 -8.47 -22.29 10.42
CA ASP A 38 -7.65 -22.17 11.65
C ASP A 38 -7.54 -20.71 12.11
N VAL A 39 -7.44 -19.78 11.16
CA VAL A 39 -7.42 -18.32 11.43
C VAL A 39 -8.74 -17.86 12.04
N VAL A 40 -9.86 -18.22 11.42
CA VAL A 40 -11.21 -17.88 11.88
C VAL A 40 -11.47 -18.43 13.28
N GLU A 41 -11.08 -19.67 13.55
CA GLU A 41 -11.23 -20.30 14.87
C GLU A 41 -10.36 -19.62 15.93
N ASP A 42 -9.11 -19.25 15.59
CA ASP A 42 -8.22 -18.53 16.51
C ASP A 42 -8.74 -17.12 16.84
N LEU A 43 -9.22 -16.39 15.82
CA LEU A 43 -9.84 -15.08 16.02
C LEU A 43 -11.13 -15.16 16.84
N ARG A 44 -11.97 -16.18 16.60
CA ARG A 44 -13.19 -16.44 17.40
C ARG A 44 -12.84 -16.70 18.87
N ASN A 45 -11.86 -17.55 19.13
CA ASN A 45 -11.40 -17.86 20.47
C ASN A 45 -10.76 -16.67 21.20
N GLY A 46 -10.32 -15.67 20.46
CA GLY A 46 -9.75 -14.43 20.96
C GLY A 46 -10.74 -13.26 21.03
N ASP A 47 -12.05 -13.50 20.85
CA ASP A 47 -13.09 -12.46 20.78
C ASP A 47 -12.81 -11.37 19.73
N ARG A 48 -12.23 -11.81 18.57
CA ARG A 48 -11.82 -10.94 17.46
C ARG A 48 -12.56 -11.24 16.15
N LEU A 49 -13.71 -11.90 16.23
CA LEU A 49 -14.49 -12.30 15.06
C LEU A 49 -15.98 -12.18 15.35
N ILE A 50 -16.74 -11.60 14.43
CA ILE A 50 -18.19 -11.69 14.38
C ILE A 50 -18.62 -12.68 13.29
N THR A 51 -19.75 -13.36 13.50
CA THR A 51 -20.32 -14.28 12.52
C THR A 51 -21.65 -13.70 12.02
N VAL A 52 -21.84 -13.71 10.70
CA VAL A 52 -23.06 -13.28 10.02
C VAL A 52 -23.66 -14.50 9.34
N ASP A 53 -24.78 -14.99 9.90
CA ASP A 53 -25.48 -16.19 9.44
C ASP A 53 -26.63 -15.87 8.47
N ASP A 54 -27.10 -14.61 8.46
CA ASP A 54 -28.05 -14.11 7.48
C ASP A 54 -27.46 -14.17 6.06
N GLU A 55 -28.35 -14.38 5.08
CA GLU A 55 -27.93 -14.31 3.69
C GLU A 55 -27.39 -12.91 3.34
N VAL A 56 -26.18 -12.83 2.77
CA VAL A 56 -25.54 -11.61 2.29
C VAL A 56 -25.14 -11.77 0.82
N ASP A 57 -25.37 -10.70 0.04
CA ASP A 57 -25.03 -10.67 -1.36
C ASP A 57 -23.52 -10.35 -1.54
N PRO A 58 -22.74 -11.19 -2.25
CA PRO A 58 -21.35 -10.87 -2.58
C PRO A 58 -21.24 -9.72 -3.59
N ASN A 59 -22.32 -9.36 -4.28
CA ASN A 59 -22.39 -8.20 -5.14
C ASN A 59 -22.67 -6.94 -4.30
N LEU A 60 -21.65 -6.18 -4.01
CA LEU A 60 -21.60 -4.89 -3.31
C LEU A 60 -21.94 -4.94 -1.80
N GLU A 61 -22.93 -5.73 -1.34
CA GLU A 61 -23.40 -5.69 0.06
C GLU A 61 -22.31 -6.16 1.04
N MET A 62 -21.63 -7.28 0.73
CA MET A 62 -20.53 -7.77 1.58
C MET A 62 -19.39 -6.76 1.67
N ALA A 63 -19.09 -6.08 0.56
CA ALA A 63 -18.05 -5.06 0.51
C ALA A 63 -18.42 -3.82 1.34
N GLU A 64 -19.67 -3.36 1.28
CA GLU A 64 -20.15 -2.25 2.09
C GLU A 64 -20.09 -2.57 3.59
N ILE A 65 -20.53 -3.77 4.00
CA ILE A 65 -20.43 -4.23 5.39
C ILE A 65 -18.96 -4.24 5.84
N GLN A 66 -18.09 -4.83 5.04
CA GLN A 66 -16.65 -4.92 5.35
C GLN A 66 -16.03 -3.54 5.59
N ARG A 67 -16.26 -2.58 4.68
CA ARG A 67 -15.73 -1.22 4.80
C ARG A 67 -16.19 -0.53 6.08
N ARG A 68 -17.49 -0.60 6.40
CA ARG A 68 -18.05 0.03 7.61
C ARG A 68 -17.47 -0.55 8.87
N VAL A 69 -17.39 -1.88 8.95
CA VAL A 69 -16.78 -2.57 10.10
C VAL A 69 -15.31 -2.17 10.25
N TYR A 70 -14.56 -2.14 9.15
CA TYR A 70 -13.15 -1.72 9.17
C TYR A 70 -12.99 -0.28 9.66
N LEU A 71 -13.73 0.67 9.07
CA LEU A 71 -13.64 2.10 9.41
C LEU A 71 -13.97 2.40 10.88
N ARG A 72 -14.81 1.56 11.51
CA ARG A 72 -15.13 1.67 12.95
C ARG A 72 -14.21 0.84 13.85
N GLY A 73 -13.10 0.32 13.32
CA GLY A 73 -12.15 -0.49 14.07
C GLY A 73 -12.72 -1.82 14.55
N GLY A 74 -13.69 -2.37 13.81
CA GLY A 74 -14.35 -3.62 14.15
C GLY A 74 -13.48 -4.85 13.87
N PRO A 75 -13.93 -6.04 14.32
CA PRO A 75 -13.19 -7.29 14.22
C PRO A 75 -13.26 -7.92 12.82
N ALA A 76 -12.67 -9.11 12.66
CA ALA A 76 -12.89 -9.96 11.50
C ALA A 76 -14.36 -10.38 11.38
N ILE A 77 -14.79 -10.68 10.15
CA ILE A 77 -16.16 -11.09 9.84
C ILE A 77 -16.14 -12.44 9.14
N LEU A 78 -16.98 -13.38 9.60
CA LEU A 78 -17.28 -14.61 8.90
C LEU A 78 -18.72 -14.57 8.39
N PHE A 79 -18.90 -14.64 7.07
CA PHE A 79 -20.20 -14.80 6.41
C PHE A 79 -20.42 -16.28 6.11
N THR A 80 -21.40 -16.88 6.77
CA THR A 80 -21.70 -18.32 6.63
C THR A 80 -22.69 -18.62 5.52
N ASN A 81 -23.52 -17.65 5.14
CA ASN A 81 -24.59 -17.77 4.15
C ASN A 81 -24.40 -16.70 3.05
N VAL A 82 -23.69 -17.09 2.00
CA VAL A 82 -23.37 -16.21 0.86
C VAL A 82 -24.33 -16.51 -0.29
N ARG A 83 -25.05 -15.50 -0.77
CA ARG A 83 -26.00 -15.68 -1.87
C ARG A 83 -25.32 -16.27 -3.11
N GLY A 84 -25.89 -17.35 -3.63
CA GLY A 84 -25.42 -18.02 -4.85
C GLY A 84 -24.08 -18.77 -4.71
N CYS A 85 -23.52 -18.89 -3.50
CA CYS A 85 -22.25 -19.56 -3.26
C CYS A 85 -22.33 -20.56 -2.09
N LYS A 86 -21.75 -21.75 -2.27
CA LYS A 86 -21.69 -22.78 -1.21
C LYS A 86 -20.57 -22.56 -0.20
N PHE A 87 -19.63 -21.66 -0.48
CA PHE A 87 -18.46 -21.44 0.35
C PHE A 87 -18.69 -20.26 1.30
N PRO A 88 -18.41 -20.41 2.60
CA PRO A 88 -18.36 -19.27 3.51
C PRO A 88 -17.21 -18.34 3.12
N MET A 89 -17.39 -17.03 3.42
CA MET A 89 -16.39 -16.01 3.15
C MET A 89 -15.96 -15.31 4.44
N ALA A 90 -14.69 -14.91 4.52
CA ALA A 90 -14.16 -14.17 5.68
C ALA A 90 -13.42 -12.91 5.25
N SER A 91 -13.60 -11.83 6.01
CA SER A 91 -12.95 -10.56 5.75
C SER A 91 -12.46 -9.87 7.03
N ASN A 92 -11.75 -8.76 6.87
CA ASN A 92 -11.11 -8.05 7.98
C ASN A 92 -10.20 -8.96 8.83
N LEU A 93 -9.57 -9.96 8.21
CA LEU A 93 -8.63 -10.83 8.90
C LEU A 93 -7.42 -10.05 9.43
N PHE A 94 -7.10 -8.93 8.79
CA PHE A 94 -6.04 -7.99 9.19
C PHE A 94 -6.64 -6.62 9.54
N ALA A 95 -7.78 -6.58 10.22
CA ALA A 95 -8.55 -5.38 10.52
C ALA A 95 -7.77 -4.26 11.24
N SER A 96 -6.70 -4.58 11.95
CA SER A 96 -5.83 -3.62 12.63
C SER A 96 -4.43 -4.18 12.85
N LEU A 97 -3.48 -3.29 13.12
CA LEU A 97 -2.11 -3.71 13.45
C LEU A 97 -2.04 -4.62 14.69
N ASP A 98 -2.92 -4.39 15.68
CA ASP A 98 -3.04 -5.26 16.85
C ASP A 98 -3.54 -6.66 16.46
N GLN A 99 -4.54 -6.74 15.58
CA GLN A 99 -5.03 -8.03 15.07
C GLN A 99 -3.98 -8.75 14.21
N ALA A 100 -3.26 -8.03 13.36
CA ALA A 100 -2.15 -8.60 12.57
C ALA A 100 -1.04 -9.14 13.50
N ARG A 101 -0.66 -8.39 14.54
CA ARG A 101 0.29 -8.86 15.57
C ARG A 101 -0.24 -10.09 16.33
N TYR A 102 -1.54 -10.14 16.61
CA TYR A 102 -2.18 -11.30 17.23
C TYR A 102 -2.05 -12.55 16.35
N LEU A 103 -2.29 -12.45 15.06
CA LEU A 103 -2.12 -13.56 14.12
C LEU A 103 -0.68 -14.10 14.08
N PHE A 104 0.31 -13.23 14.21
CA PHE A 104 1.73 -13.58 14.17
C PHE A 104 2.43 -13.58 15.54
N ARG A 105 1.68 -13.57 16.65
CA ARG A 105 2.20 -13.43 18.02
C ARG A 105 3.33 -14.40 18.38
N ASP A 106 3.33 -15.60 17.81
CA ASP A 106 4.32 -16.64 18.08
C ASP A 106 5.59 -16.55 17.23
N THR A 107 5.51 -15.84 16.09
CA THR A 107 6.55 -15.88 15.05
C THR A 107 7.17 -14.52 14.76
N LEU A 108 6.45 -13.42 14.97
CA LEU A 108 6.90 -12.07 14.66
C LEU A 108 8.24 -11.72 15.33
N GLU A 109 8.36 -12.04 16.62
CA GLU A 109 9.61 -11.81 17.36
C GLU A 109 10.78 -12.66 16.82
N ARG A 110 10.52 -13.85 16.31
CA ARG A 110 11.55 -14.71 15.69
C ARG A 110 12.02 -14.13 14.36
N VAL A 111 11.09 -13.56 13.58
CA VAL A 111 11.41 -12.85 12.32
C VAL A 111 12.25 -11.61 12.61
N ARG A 112 11.88 -10.81 13.63
CA ARG A 112 12.68 -9.65 14.05
C ARG A 112 14.11 -10.04 14.43
N ARG A 113 14.29 -11.11 15.19
CA ARG A 113 15.64 -11.61 15.56
C ARG A 113 16.44 -12.06 14.34
N LEU A 114 15.78 -12.68 13.36
CA LEU A 114 16.43 -13.05 12.11
C LEU A 114 16.92 -11.81 11.35
N ILE A 115 16.12 -10.75 11.29
CA ILE A 115 16.49 -9.48 10.69
C ILE A 115 17.64 -8.81 11.47
N GLU A 116 17.56 -8.77 12.81
CA GLU A 116 18.65 -8.24 13.67
C GLU A 116 19.99 -8.94 13.37
N VAL A 117 20.01 -10.26 13.27
CA VAL A 117 21.23 -11.04 12.96
C VAL A 117 21.72 -10.78 11.54
N LYS A 118 20.81 -10.61 10.57
CA LYS A 118 21.20 -10.23 9.20
C LYS A 118 21.86 -8.84 9.17
N LEU A 119 21.40 -7.90 9.98
CA LEU A 119 21.94 -6.54 10.07
C LEU A 119 23.26 -6.47 10.87
N ASP A 120 23.36 -7.22 11.94
CA ASP A 120 24.56 -7.33 12.76
C ASP A 120 24.85 -8.80 13.12
N PRO A 121 25.57 -9.55 12.27
CA PRO A 121 25.95 -10.94 12.57
C PRO A 121 26.76 -11.08 13.86
N SER A 122 27.45 -10.01 14.33
CA SER A 122 28.20 -10.01 15.58
C SER A 122 27.33 -10.06 16.84
N ALA A 123 26.02 -9.87 16.68
CA ALA A 123 25.07 -10.02 17.79
C ALA A 123 24.93 -11.48 18.26
N LEU A 124 25.10 -12.45 17.34
CA LEU A 124 24.99 -13.89 17.65
C LEU A 124 25.94 -14.33 18.79
N PRO A 125 27.27 -14.13 18.69
CA PRO A 125 28.18 -14.53 19.78
C PRO A 125 28.03 -13.68 21.05
N LYS A 126 27.52 -12.44 20.96
CA LYS A 126 27.34 -11.57 22.12
C LYS A 126 26.13 -11.94 22.98
N SER A 127 25.12 -12.59 22.41
CA SER A 127 23.87 -12.96 23.10
C SER A 127 23.32 -14.29 22.60
N PRO A 128 24.07 -15.41 22.76
CA PRO A 128 23.73 -16.69 22.12
C PRO A 128 22.35 -17.23 22.57
N MET A 129 21.98 -17.05 23.82
CA MET A 129 20.66 -17.49 24.32
C MET A 129 19.49 -16.74 23.66
N ARG A 130 19.65 -15.43 23.37
CA ARG A 130 18.63 -14.63 22.67
C ARG A 130 18.40 -15.12 21.25
N TYR A 131 19.44 -15.56 20.57
CA TYR A 131 19.41 -15.94 19.16
C TYR A 131 19.42 -17.46 18.92
N ALA A 132 19.30 -18.27 19.98
CA ALA A 132 19.32 -19.74 19.88
C ALA A 132 18.26 -20.31 18.91
N GLY A 133 17.12 -19.61 18.74
CA GLY A 133 16.06 -20.00 17.81
C GLY A 133 16.29 -19.60 16.34
N VAL A 134 17.28 -18.75 16.03
CA VAL A 134 17.51 -18.23 14.67
C VAL A 134 17.82 -19.33 13.66
N PRO A 135 18.66 -20.34 13.94
CA PRO A 135 18.91 -21.43 12.99
C PRO A 135 17.64 -22.21 12.64
N MET A 136 16.76 -22.45 13.62
CA MET A 136 15.48 -23.12 13.39
C MET A 136 14.56 -22.28 12.50
N THR A 137 14.48 -20.97 12.77
CA THR A 137 13.72 -20.03 11.92
C THR A 137 14.29 -20.01 10.50
N ALA A 138 15.61 -20.00 10.32
CA ALA A 138 16.25 -20.06 9.01
C ALA A 138 15.91 -21.37 8.27
N LEU A 139 15.83 -22.50 8.95
CA LEU A 139 15.39 -23.75 8.33
C LEU A 139 13.94 -23.71 7.84
N THR A 140 13.06 -22.96 8.50
CA THR A 140 11.67 -22.79 8.04
C THR A 140 11.56 -21.96 6.76
N MET A 141 12.56 -21.14 6.45
CA MET A 141 12.61 -20.33 5.21
C MET A 141 12.76 -21.18 3.94
N LEU A 142 13.23 -22.42 4.04
CA LEU A 142 13.45 -23.27 2.88
C LEU A 142 12.12 -23.95 2.49
N PRO A 143 11.45 -23.55 1.39
CA PRO A 143 10.26 -24.24 0.92
C PRO A 143 10.58 -25.69 0.56
N ARG A 144 9.56 -26.53 0.45
CA ARG A 144 9.75 -27.94 0.06
C ARG A 144 8.65 -28.44 -0.85
N PHE A 145 9.00 -29.33 -1.76
CA PHE A 145 8.00 -30.06 -2.54
C PHE A 145 7.28 -31.12 -1.72
N THR A 146 6.02 -31.33 -2.06
CA THR A 146 5.18 -32.45 -1.61
C THR A 146 4.45 -33.06 -2.82
N ARG A 147 3.97 -34.31 -2.68
CA ARG A 147 3.24 -34.99 -3.75
C ARG A 147 1.79 -34.52 -3.87
N SER A 148 1.18 -34.13 -2.74
CA SER A 148 -0.22 -33.70 -2.66
C SER A 148 -0.40 -32.73 -1.51
N GLY A 149 -1.54 -32.05 -1.46
CA GLY A 149 -1.91 -31.10 -0.41
C GLY A 149 -3.40 -31.08 -0.10
N ALA A 150 -3.76 -30.44 1.00
CA ALA A 150 -5.15 -30.30 1.41
C ALA A 150 -6.01 -29.59 0.34
N VAL A 151 -5.41 -28.67 -0.43
CA VAL A 151 -6.09 -27.94 -1.51
C VAL A 151 -6.62 -28.85 -2.61
N GLN A 152 -6.03 -30.02 -2.82
CA GLN A 152 -6.45 -30.99 -3.85
C GLN A 152 -7.54 -31.96 -3.38
N ALA A 153 -8.16 -31.71 -2.21
CA ALA A 153 -9.18 -32.62 -1.67
C ALA A 153 -10.44 -32.74 -2.56
N ASN A 154 -10.80 -31.63 -3.22
CA ASN A 154 -11.95 -31.56 -4.13
C ASN A 154 -11.60 -30.74 -5.36
N GLN A 155 -12.46 -30.88 -6.40
CA GLN A 155 -12.43 -30.05 -7.60
C GLN A 155 -13.80 -29.41 -7.81
N CYS A 156 -13.83 -28.21 -8.34
CA CYS A 156 -15.06 -27.50 -8.72
C CYS A 156 -14.87 -26.77 -10.06
N ARG A 157 -15.94 -26.18 -10.58
CA ARG A 157 -15.89 -25.31 -11.75
C ARG A 157 -15.46 -23.90 -11.31
N LEU A 158 -14.90 -23.13 -12.23
CA LEU A 158 -14.51 -21.75 -11.99
C LEU A 158 -15.72 -20.90 -11.56
N SER A 159 -16.86 -21.08 -12.22
CA SER A 159 -18.13 -20.39 -11.93
C SER A 159 -18.76 -20.70 -10.57
N GLU A 160 -18.28 -21.74 -9.87
CA GLU A 160 -18.75 -22.06 -8.51
C GLU A 160 -17.99 -21.31 -7.41
N LEU A 161 -16.90 -20.58 -7.76
CA LEU A 161 -16.14 -19.76 -6.81
C LEU A 161 -16.94 -18.53 -6.40
N PRO A 162 -16.65 -17.92 -5.21
CA PRO A 162 -17.32 -16.71 -4.77
C PRO A 162 -17.15 -15.56 -5.75
N ALA A 163 -18.26 -14.98 -6.20
CA ALA A 163 -18.31 -13.91 -7.20
C ALA A 163 -18.35 -12.53 -6.53
N LEU A 164 -17.29 -12.15 -5.81
CA LEU A 164 -17.22 -10.86 -5.11
C LEU A 164 -17.08 -9.70 -6.09
N LYS A 165 -18.01 -8.74 -6.02
CA LYS A 165 -17.93 -7.42 -6.64
C LYS A 165 -17.94 -6.36 -5.56
N SER A 166 -16.92 -5.50 -5.52
CA SER A 166 -16.69 -4.55 -4.42
C SER A 166 -17.27 -3.17 -4.68
N TRP A 167 -17.28 -2.71 -5.93
CA TRP A 167 -17.70 -1.38 -6.32
C TRP A 167 -18.63 -1.41 -7.55
N PRO A 168 -19.57 -0.43 -7.65
CA PRO A 168 -20.60 -0.45 -8.70
C PRO A 168 -20.07 -0.58 -10.14
N MET A 169 -18.94 0.10 -10.45
CA MET A 169 -18.35 0.10 -11.79
C MET A 169 -17.28 -0.99 -11.99
N ASP A 170 -17.04 -1.89 -11.02
CA ASP A 170 -16.15 -3.03 -11.25
C ASP A 170 -16.60 -3.83 -12.46
N GLY A 171 -15.66 -4.19 -13.34
CA GLY A 171 -15.92 -4.89 -14.59
C GLY A 171 -16.41 -6.34 -14.43
N GLY A 172 -16.54 -6.80 -13.20
CA GLY A 172 -17.02 -8.14 -12.84
C GLY A 172 -16.65 -8.52 -11.42
N SER A 173 -16.53 -9.82 -11.15
CA SER A 173 -16.07 -10.33 -9.86
C SER A 173 -14.55 -10.49 -9.82
N PHE A 174 -13.98 -10.24 -8.63
CA PHE A 174 -12.53 -10.27 -8.42
C PHE A 174 -12.11 -11.09 -7.20
N VAL A 175 -10.92 -11.71 -7.31
CA VAL A 175 -10.17 -12.20 -6.15
C VAL A 175 -9.33 -11.05 -5.60
N THR A 176 -9.58 -10.65 -4.38
CA THR A 176 -8.97 -9.47 -3.76
C THR A 176 -7.84 -9.78 -2.76
N LEU A 177 -7.70 -11.05 -2.33
CA LEU A 177 -6.56 -11.56 -1.55
C LEU A 177 -5.89 -12.77 -2.25
N PRO A 178 -5.53 -12.66 -3.52
CA PRO A 178 -4.88 -13.75 -4.23
C PRO A 178 -3.41 -13.88 -3.84
N GLN A 179 -2.91 -15.09 -3.92
CA GLN A 179 -1.50 -15.43 -3.82
C GLN A 179 -1.10 -16.03 -5.18
N VAL A 180 -0.60 -15.16 -6.07
CA VAL A 180 -0.26 -15.56 -7.45
C VAL A 180 1.16 -16.07 -7.50
N LEU A 181 1.31 -17.33 -7.88
CA LEU A 181 2.57 -18.04 -8.02
C LEU A 181 2.91 -18.19 -9.49
N SER A 182 4.09 -17.78 -9.91
CA SER A 182 4.60 -18.04 -11.25
C SER A 182 5.91 -18.82 -11.18
N ALA A 183 6.07 -19.82 -12.04
CA ALA A 183 7.31 -20.56 -12.18
C ALA A 183 8.25 -19.82 -13.13
N ASP A 184 9.54 -19.75 -12.78
CA ASP A 184 10.56 -19.26 -13.69
C ASP A 184 10.71 -20.23 -14.87
N PRO A 185 10.51 -19.79 -16.13
CA PRO A 185 10.64 -20.67 -17.30
C PRO A 185 12.02 -21.33 -17.45
N GLU A 186 13.08 -20.70 -16.95
CA GLU A 186 14.45 -21.26 -16.99
C GLU A 186 14.69 -22.30 -15.90
N ALA A 187 13.92 -22.29 -14.81
CA ALA A 187 14.16 -23.13 -13.65
C ALA A 187 12.86 -23.50 -12.92
N SER A 188 11.86 -23.98 -13.64
CA SER A 188 10.51 -24.28 -13.15
C SER A 188 10.45 -25.26 -11.96
N SER A 189 11.47 -26.10 -11.80
CA SER A 189 11.59 -27.01 -10.65
C SER A 189 12.31 -26.42 -9.43
N ASN A 190 12.78 -25.18 -9.50
CA ASN A 190 13.51 -24.54 -8.41
C ASN A 190 12.60 -23.61 -7.60
N LEU A 191 12.18 -24.05 -6.40
CA LEU A 191 11.32 -23.25 -5.52
C LEU A 191 11.95 -21.91 -5.08
N MET A 192 13.26 -21.77 -5.15
CA MET A 192 13.94 -20.51 -4.82
C MET A 192 13.86 -19.46 -5.94
N ARG A 193 13.35 -19.85 -7.12
CA ARG A 193 13.07 -18.97 -8.26
C ARG A 193 11.57 -18.82 -8.56
N VAL A 194 10.70 -19.29 -7.66
CA VAL A 194 9.25 -19.05 -7.75
C VAL A 194 8.96 -17.64 -7.27
N ASN A 195 8.22 -16.88 -8.06
CA ASN A 195 7.66 -15.61 -7.61
C ASN A 195 6.31 -15.83 -6.94
N LEU A 196 6.05 -15.15 -5.85
CA LEU A 196 4.76 -15.04 -5.19
C LEU A 196 4.41 -13.56 -5.06
N GLY A 197 3.26 -13.17 -5.61
CA GLY A 197 2.80 -11.78 -5.51
C GLY A 197 1.30 -11.68 -5.31
N MET A 198 0.83 -10.57 -4.76
CA MET A 198 -0.59 -10.25 -4.68
C MET A 198 -0.94 -9.37 -5.87
N TYR A 199 -1.55 -9.98 -6.87
CA TYR A 199 -2.02 -9.34 -8.10
C TYR A 199 -3.51 -9.64 -8.24
N ARG A 200 -4.36 -8.62 -8.37
CA ARG A 200 -5.80 -8.85 -8.52
C ARG A 200 -6.11 -9.77 -9.69
N VAL A 201 -7.13 -10.59 -9.52
CA VAL A 201 -7.56 -11.56 -10.53
C VAL A 201 -9.04 -11.33 -10.82
N GLN A 202 -9.37 -11.07 -12.08
CA GLN A 202 -10.76 -10.94 -12.53
C GLN A 202 -11.31 -12.34 -12.85
N LEU A 203 -12.30 -12.80 -12.06
CA LEU A 203 -12.90 -14.13 -12.22
C LEU A 203 -13.95 -14.17 -13.30
N ALA A 204 -14.69 -13.09 -13.52
CA ALA A 204 -15.76 -13.02 -14.49
C ALA A 204 -16.01 -11.56 -14.93
N GLY A 205 -16.81 -11.40 -15.96
CA GLY A 205 -17.11 -10.11 -16.58
C GLY A 205 -16.26 -9.86 -17.83
N ASN A 206 -16.46 -8.71 -18.46
CA ASN A 206 -15.87 -8.39 -19.77
C ASN A 206 -16.11 -9.52 -20.78
N GLU A 207 -15.07 -9.98 -21.47
CA GLU A 207 -15.13 -11.01 -22.53
C GLU A 207 -14.62 -12.38 -22.04
N TYR A 208 -14.33 -12.53 -20.73
CA TYR A 208 -13.81 -13.81 -20.18
C TYR A 208 -14.83 -14.93 -20.25
N ASP A 209 -14.39 -16.10 -20.71
CA ASP A 209 -15.14 -17.35 -20.54
C ASP A 209 -15.19 -17.68 -19.03
N PRO A 210 -16.41 -17.69 -18.42
CA PRO A 210 -16.55 -17.86 -16.97
C PRO A 210 -16.14 -19.24 -16.44
N GLU A 211 -15.91 -20.22 -17.32
CA GLU A 211 -15.49 -21.57 -16.93
C GLU A 211 -13.98 -21.80 -17.12
N ASN A 212 -13.34 -21.06 -18.05
CA ASN A 212 -12.00 -21.43 -18.50
C ASN A 212 -11.01 -20.26 -18.52
N GLN A 213 -11.41 -19.03 -18.16
CA GLN A 213 -10.53 -17.87 -18.26
C GLN A 213 -10.63 -16.97 -17.04
N VAL A 214 -9.48 -16.41 -16.62
CA VAL A 214 -9.40 -15.37 -15.59
C VAL A 214 -8.42 -14.28 -16.05
N GLY A 215 -8.77 -13.03 -15.79
CA GLY A 215 -7.90 -11.87 -16.05
C GLY A 215 -6.83 -11.73 -14.99
N LEU A 216 -5.63 -11.33 -15.40
CA LEU A 216 -4.50 -11.07 -14.51
C LEU A 216 -4.04 -9.63 -14.68
N HIS A 217 -3.89 -8.91 -13.56
CA HIS A 217 -3.32 -7.57 -13.58
C HIS A 217 -2.05 -7.52 -12.74
N TYR A 218 -0.90 -7.35 -13.38
CA TYR A 218 0.36 -7.13 -12.69
C TYR A 218 1.13 -5.96 -13.30
N GLN A 219 1.75 -5.20 -12.42
CA GLN A 219 2.51 -4.01 -12.81
C GLN A 219 3.89 -4.39 -13.34
N ILE A 220 4.49 -3.46 -14.12
CA ILE A 220 5.93 -3.44 -14.38
C ILE A 220 6.67 -3.43 -13.03
N HIS A 221 7.90 -3.85 -12.94
CA HIS A 221 8.68 -3.97 -11.68
C HIS A 221 8.25 -5.10 -10.72
N ARG A 222 7.38 -6.02 -11.15
CA ARG A 222 7.02 -7.20 -10.36
C ARG A 222 7.70 -8.46 -10.91
N GLY A 223 8.03 -9.40 -10.01
CA GLY A 223 8.73 -10.64 -10.37
C GLY A 223 8.01 -11.48 -11.44
N ILE A 224 6.65 -11.48 -11.44
CA ILE A 224 5.88 -12.14 -12.50
C ILE A 224 6.13 -11.52 -13.88
N GLY A 225 6.39 -10.22 -13.99
CA GLY A 225 6.75 -9.56 -15.24
C GLY A 225 8.08 -10.06 -15.82
N VAL A 226 9.05 -10.37 -14.95
CA VAL A 226 10.33 -10.98 -15.33
C VAL A 226 10.11 -12.39 -15.90
N HIS A 227 9.29 -13.21 -15.22
CA HIS A 227 8.93 -14.55 -15.70
C HIS A 227 8.14 -14.51 -17.00
N HIS A 228 7.21 -13.54 -17.14
CA HIS A 228 6.47 -13.32 -18.38
C HIS A 228 7.42 -13.01 -19.54
N ARG A 229 8.38 -12.11 -19.35
CA ARG A 229 9.38 -11.78 -20.36
C ARG A 229 10.24 -13.00 -20.73
N ALA A 230 10.68 -13.78 -19.75
CA ALA A 230 11.45 -15.00 -19.99
C ALA A 230 10.63 -16.04 -20.80
N ALA A 231 9.32 -16.15 -20.54
CA ALA A 231 8.42 -17.01 -21.32
C ALA A 231 8.28 -16.52 -22.77
N MET A 232 8.14 -15.20 -23.00
CA MET A 232 8.13 -14.61 -24.33
C MET A 232 9.41 -14.92 -25.11
N ASP A 233 10.57 -14.70 -24.50
CA ASP A 233 11.89 -14.91 -25.13
C ASP A 233 12.12 -16.40 -25.51
N ARG A 234 11.45 -17.33 -24.83
CA ARG A 234 11.48 -18.77 -25.07
C ARG A 234 10.34 -19.27 -25.96
N ASN A 235 9.38 -18.41 -26.28
CA ASN A 235 8.14 -18.77 -26.99
C ASN A 235 7.39 -19.93 -26.31
N GLU A 236 7.28 -19.86 -24.97
CA GLU A 236 6.61 -20.83 -24.11
C GLU A 236 5.47 -20.16 -23.33
N SER A 237 4.46 -20.94 -22.93
CA SER A 237 3.41 -20.43 -22.02
C SER A 237 3.97 -20.26 -20.60
N LEU A 238 3.59 -19.17 -19.93
CA LEU A 238 3.92 -18.95 -18.52
C LEU A 238 3.01 -19.77 -17.62
N GLN A 239 3.58 -20.63 -16.80
CA GLN A 239 2.83 -21.42 -15.82
C GLN A 239 2.49 -20.58 -14.60
N VAL A 240 1.20 -20.51 -14.24
CA VAL A 240 0.67 -19.72 -13.13
C VAL A 240 -0.26 -20.54 -12.26
N ALA A 241 -0.17 -20.36 -10.95
CA ALA A 241 -1.12 -20.87 -9.98
C ALA A 241 -1.59 -19.74 -9.06
N ILE A 242 -2.90 -19.52 -8.98
CA ILE A 242 -3.52 -18.56 -8.09
C ILE A 242 -4.05 -19.33 -6.90
N THR A 243 -3.51 -19.07 -5.70
CA THR A 243 -4.00 -19.67 -4.47
C THR A 243 -4.71 -18.62 -3.63
N VAL A 244 -5.73 -19.05 -2.87
CA VAL A 244 -6.53 -18.18 -2.01
C VAL A 244 -6.66 -18.87 -0.65
N GLY A 245 -6.44 -18.10 0.41
CA GLY A 245 -6.50 -18.64 1.78
C GLY A 245 -5.26 -19.42 2.19
N GLY A 246 -5.40 -20.24 3.21
CA GLY A 246 -4.29 -20.93 3.87
C GLY A 246 -3.71 -20.14 5.02
N SER A 247 -2.39 -20.18 5.20
CA SER A 247 -1.71 -19.42 6.25
C SER A 247 -1.72 -17.93 5.93
N PRO A 248 -2.03 -17.04 6.89
CA PRO A 248 -1.96 -15.59 6.70
C PRO A 248 -0.54 -15.11 6.36
N ALA A 249 0.49 -15.90 6.67
CA ALA A 249 1.87 -15.62 6.29
C ALA A 249 2.08 -15.63 4.77
N MET A 250 1.28 -16.38 4.00
CA MET A 250 1.35 -16.37 2.53
C MET A 250 0.80 -15.06 1.96
N SER A 251 -0.31 -14.54 2.49
CA SER A 251 -0.88 -13.26 2.07
C SER A 251 0.07 -12.11 2.38
N LEU A 252 0.64 -12.05 3.60
CA LEU A 252 1.62 -11.01 3.95
C LEU A 252 2.90 -11.14 3.12
N ALA A 253 3.38 -12.36 2.84
CA ALA A 253 4.55 -12.56 2.00
C ALA A 253 4.33 -12.10 0.56
N ALA A 254 3.11 -12.28 0.02
CA ALA A 254 2.77 -11.88 -1.35
C ALA A 254 2.80 -10.35 -1.59
N VAL A 255 2.74 -9.54 -0.53
CA VAL A 255 2.88 -8.06 -0.62
C VAL A 255 4.24 -7.56 -0.13
N MET A 256 5.11 -8.45 0.37
CA MET A 256 6.40 -8.07 0.95
C MET A 256 7.40 -7.65 -0.14
N PRO A 257 7.97 -6.44 -0.10
CA PRO A 257 8.96 -5.99 -1.07
C PRO A 257 10.34 -6.61 -0.75
N LEU A 258 10.56 -7.85 -1.19
CA LEU A 258 11.87 -8.50 -1.02
C LEU A 258 12.86 -8.07 -2.11
N PRO A 259 14.17 -8.08 -1.81
CA PRO A 259 15.19 -7.89 -2.81
C PRO A 259 15.11 -8.94 -3.93
N GLU A 260 15.46 -8.55 -5.16
CA GLU A 260 15.51 -9.45 -6.30
C GLU A 260 16.39 -10.68 -6.00
N GLY A 261 15.95 -11.86 -6.43
CA GLY A 261 16.62 -13.15 -6.18
C GLY A 261 16.23 -13.84 -4.87
N LEU A 262 15.39 -13.23 -4.03
CA LEU A 262 14.78 -13.87 -2.85
C LEU A 262 13.31 -14.14 -3.11
N THR A 263 12.92 -15.40 -3.10
CA THR A 263 11.49 -15.76 -3.20
C THR A 263 10.74 -15.41 -1.91
N GLU A 264 9.54 -14.86 -2.05
CA GLU A 264 8.63 -14.53 -0.96
C GLU A 264 8.26 -15.77 -0.11
N LEU A 265 8.39 -16.97 -0.69
CA LEU A 265 8.19 -18.23 0.03
C LEU A 265 9.13 -18.39 1.23
N THR A 266 10.33 -17.78 1.18
CA THR A 266 11.29 -17.78 2.30
C THR A 266 10.75 -16.97 3.48
N PHE A 267 10.19 -15.80 3.20
CA PHE A 267 9.58 -14.95 4.23
C PHE A 267 8.30 -15.60 4.79
N ALA A 268 7.45 -16.16 3.94
CA ALA A 268 6.27 -16.92 4.34
C ALA A 268 6.64 -18.09 5.28
N GLY A 269 7.73 -18.79 5.01
CA GLY A 269 8.24 -19.87 5.86
C GLY A 269 8.69 -19.38 7.23
N ALA A 270 9.46 -18.28 7.29
CA ALA A 270 9.88 -17.65 8.55
C ALA A 270 8.67 -17.20 9.38
N LEU A 271 7.74 -16.50 8.74
CA LEU A 271 6.57 -15.90 9.40
C LEU A 271 5.54 -16.95 9.83
N SER A 272 5.35 -18.04 9.08
CA SER A 272 4.49 -19.15 9.50
C SER A 272 5.14 -20.08 10.53
N GLY A 273 6.45 -19.93 10.78
CA GLY A 273 7.23 -20.82 11.65
C GLY A 273 7.37 -22.25 11.14
N ARG A 274 7.18 -22.49 9.84
CA ARG A 274 7.25 -23.79 9.19
C ARG A 274 7.60 -23.65 7.71
N ARG A 275 8.19 -24.72 7.14
CA ARG A 275 8.51 -24.79 5.72
C ARG A 275 7.24 -24.75 4.86
N VAL A 276 7.16 -23.84 3.90
CA VAL A 276 6.07 -23.80 2.92
C VAL A 276 6.10 -25.07 2.09
N ARG A 277 4.94 -25.72 1.95
CA ARG A 277 4.77 -26.95 1.16
C ARG A 277 4.20 -26.60 -0.20
N MET A 278 4.90 -27.00 -1.27
CA MET A 278 4.50 -26.75 -2.64
C MET A 278 4.25 -28.07 -3.35
N ILE A 279 3.12 -28.22 -4.03
CA ILE A 279 2.80 -29.40 -4.84
C ILE A 279 3.60 -29.32 -6.12
N ARG A 280 4.26 -30.42 -6.48
CA ARG A 280 4.96 -30.58 -7.75
C ARG A 280 4.02 -31.19 -8.80
N GLY A 281 4.01 -30.63 -10.01
CA GLY A 281 3.24 -31.14 -11.15
C GLY A 281 3.78 -30.62 -12.48
N SER A 282 3.02 -30.80 -13.53
CA SER A 282 3.26 -30.21 -14.87
C SER A 282 2.88 -28.73 -14.95
N HIS A 283 2.32 -28.18 -13.90
CA HIS A 283 1.88 -26.79 -13.71
C HIS A 283 2.86 -26.02 -12.81
N ALA A 284 2.62 -24.72 -12.60
CA ALA A 284 3.32 -23.94 -11.59
C ALA A 284 3.22 -24.63 -10.21
N PRO A 285 4.24 -24.50 -9.34
CA PRO A 285 4.15 -25.01 -7.97
C PRO A 285 2.94 -24.41 -7.23
N VAL A 286 2.08 -25.28 -6.66
CA VAL A 286 0.85 -24.89 -5.97
C VAL A 286 1.05 -24.95 -4.46
N TYR A 287 0.61 -23.94 -3.72
CA TYR A 287 0.64 -23.97 -2.26
C TYR A 287 -0.28 -25.07 -1.71
N ALA A 288 0.31 -26.06 -1.07
CA ALA A 288 -0.36 -27.30 -0.67
C ALA A 288 -1.42 -27.14 0.43
N ASP A 289 -1.26 -26.10 1.27
CA ASP A 289 -2.14 -25.82 2.40
C ASP A 289 -3.16 -24.69 2.11
N ALA A 290 -3.26 -24.20 0.86
CA ALA A 290 -4.26 -23.21 0.46
C ALA A 290 -5.70 -23.71 0.67
N ASP A 291 -6.66 -22.80 0.77
CA ASP A 291 -8.08 -23.16 0.77
C ASP A 291 -8.57 -23.42 -0.66
N PHE A 292 -8.14 -22.61 -1.63
CA PHE A 292 -8.46 -22.77 -3.05
C PHE A 292 -7.20 -22.62 -3.91
N ALA A 293 -7.22 -23.21 -5.10
CA ALA A 293 -6.21 -23.02 -6.13
C ALA A 293 -6.85 -23.04 -7.53
N ILE A 294 -6.54 -22.04 -8.33
CA ILE A 294 -6.86 -21.94 -9.76
C ILE A 294 -5.53 -22.10 -10.51
N VAL A 295 -5.41 -23.13 -11.32
CA VAL A 295 -4.15 -23.50 -11.97
C VAL A 295 -4.32 -23.45 -13.47
N GLY A 296 -3.34 -22.89 -14.16
CA GLY A 296 -3.38 -22.78 -15.62
C GLY A 296 -2.13 -22.15 -16.19
N GLN A 297 -2.26 -21.64 -17.39
CA GLN A 297 -1.16 -21.06 -18.14
C GLN A 297 -1.59 -19.79 -18.87
N VAL A 298 -0.64 -18.88 -19.00
CA VAL A 298 -0.77 -17.60 -19.71
C VAL A 298 -0.03 -17.72 -21.04
N ASP A 299 -0.72 -17.40 -22.13
CA ASP A 299 -0.05 -17.11 -23.41
C ASP A 299 0.58 -15.72 -23.27
N PRO A 300 1.92 -15.59 -23.30
CA PRO A 300 2.58 -14.32 -23.01
C PRO A 300 2.38 -13.26 -24.08
N THR A 301 1.78 -13.59 -25.23
CA THR A 301 1.51 -12.67 -26.33
C THR A 301 0.04 -12.25 -26.42
N ALA A 302 -0.86 -12.94 -25.69
CA ALA A 302 -2.28 -12.71 -25.75
C ALA A 302 -2.76 -11.82 -24.60
N THR A 303 -3.65 -10.89 -24.87
CA THR A 303 -4.29 -10.02 -23.90
C THR A 303 -5.81 -9.97 -24.08
N MET A 304 -6.53 -9.67 -23.00
CA MET A 304 -7.97 -9.40 -23.02
C MET A 304 -8.26 -8.16 -22.16
N PRO A 305 -9.41 -7.48 -22.36
CA PRO A 305 -9.81 -6.36 -21.51
C PRO A 305 -9.95 -6.79 -20.05
N GLU A 306 -9.23 -6.13 -19.13
CA GLU A 306 -9.29 -6.32 -17.67
C GLU A 306 -9.74 -5.03 -16.99
N GLY A 307 -10.54 -5.13 -15.94
CA GLY A 307 -11.12 -3.99 -15.25
C GLY A 307 -12.45 -3.53 -15.85
N PRO A 308 -12.98 -2.37 -15.42
CA PRO A 308 -12.46 -1.53 -14.32
C PRO A 308 -12.43 -2.25 -12.97
N PHE A 309 -11.62 -1.73 -12.05
CA PHE A 309 -11.52 -2.25 -10.69
C PHE A 309 -11.34 -1.11 -9.70
N GLY A 310 -12.10 -1.09 -8.61
CA GLY A 310 -11.92 -0.13 -7.53
C GLY A 310 -10.61 -0.38 -6.80
N ASP A 311 -9.65 0.56 -6.89
CA ASP A 311 -8.27 0.34 -6.49
C ASP A 311 -7.83 1.19 -5.29
N HIS A 312 -6.66 0.89 -4.75
CA HIS A 312 -6.12 1.43 -3.49
C HIS A 312 -5.86 2.95 -3.48
N LEU A 313 -5.79 3.58 -4.64
CA LEU A 313 -5.74 5.04 -4.73
C LEU A 313 -7.10 5.72 -4.44
N GLY A 314 -8.19 4.95 -4.29
CA GLY A 314 -9.53 5.48 -4.12
C GLY A 314 -10.23 5.89 -5.42
N TYR A 315 -9.70 5.42 -6.54
CA TYR A 315 -10.23 5.61 -7.89
C TYR A 315 -10.34 4.26 -8.59
N TYR A 316 -11.11 4.22 -9.68
CA TYR A 316 -11.10 3.04 -10.53
C TYR A 316 -9.80 2.94 -11.32
N SER A 317 -9.17 1.77 -11.32
CA SER A 317 -8.27 1.39 -12.39
C SER A 317 -9.11 1.15 -13.64
N LEU A 318 -8.81 1.88 -14.72
CA LEU A 318 -9.59 1.81 -15.95
C LEU A 318 -9.36 0.48 -16.68
N GLN A 319 -10.24 0.16 -17.61
CA GLN A 319 -10.13 -1.04 -18.44
C GLN A 319 -8.94 -0.91 -19.40
N HIS A 320 -8.07 -1.91 -19.39
CA HIS A 320 -6.92 -2.01 -20.30
C HIS A 320 -6.71 -3.45 -20.74
N PRO A 321 -6.03 -3.68 -21.89
CA PRO A 321 -5.63 -5.02 -22.30
C PRO A 321 -4.51 -5.54 -21.38
N PHE A 322 -4.80 -6.62 -20.67
CA PHE A 322 -3.85 -7.33 -19.79
C PHE A 322 -3.80 -8.82 -20.12
N PRO A 323 -2.73 -9.53 -19.69
CA PRO A 323 -2.67 -10.97 -19.83
C PRO A 323 -3.83 -11.67 -19.14
N PHE A 324 -4.24 -12.81 -19.67
CA PHE A 324 -5.23 -13.68 -19.07
C PHE A 324 -4.71 -15.12 -18.97
N MET A 325 -5.21 -15.85 -17.99
CA MET A 325 -4.85 -17.24 -17.77
C MET A 325 -5.95 -18.14 -18.30
N LYS A 326 -5.58 -19.15 -19.10
CA LYS A 326 -6.44 -20.31 -19.40
C LYS A 326 -6.38 -21.26 -18.24
N VAL A 327 -7.55 -21.52 -17.63
CA VAL A 327 -7.70 -22.36 -16.43
C VAL A 327 -7.73 -23.82 -16.84
N GLU A 328 -6.91 -24.64 -16.17
CA GLU A 328 -6.85 -26.09 -16.35
C GLU A 328 -7.53 -26.82 -15.20
N HIS A 329 -7.33 -26.34 -13.98
CA HIS A 329 -7.88 -26.95 -12.77
C HIS A 329 -8.31 -25.91 -11.76
N VAL A 330 -9.42 -26.18 -11.07
CA VAL A 330 -9.85 -25.45 -9.88
C VAL A 330 -10.01 -26.43 -8.73
N TRP A 331 -9.18 -26.30 -7.72
CA TRP A 331 -9.16 -27.16 -6.55
C TRP A 331 -9.57 -26.42 -5.29
N HIS A 332 -10.15 -27.13 -4.34
CA HIS A 332 -10.39 -26.60 -3.01
C HIS A 332 -10.26 -27.68 -1.93
N ARG A 333 -9.83 -27.24 -0.74
CA ARG A 333 -9.78 -28.13 0.42
C ARG A 333 -11.18 -28.47 0.92
N LYS A 334 -11.25 -29.50 1.74
CA LYS A 334 -12.46 -29.83 2.47
C LYS A 334 -12.80 -28.72 3.44
N ASP A 335 -13.80 -28.13 3.63
CA ASP A 335 -14.15 -27.04 4.57
C ASP A 335 -13.43 -25.70 4.27
N ALA A 336 -13.23 -25.40 3.01
CA ALA A 336 -12.60 -24.16 2.55
C ALA A 336 -13.42 -22.92 2.94
N ILE A 337 -12.74 -21.85 3.36
CA ILE A 337 -13.30 -20.53 3.58
C ILE A 337 -12.58 -19.57 2.62
N TRP A 338 -13.34 -18.73 1.90
CA TRP A 338 -12.78 -17.75 0.98
C TRP A 338 -12.46 -16.44 1.70
N PRO A 339 -11.19 -16.09 1.92
CA PRO A 339 -10.83 -14.79 2.46
C PRO A 339 -10.92 -13.72 1.38
N PHE A 340 -11.38 -12.53 1.76
CA PHE A 340 -11.40 -11.35 0.89
C PHE A 340 -11.15 -10.07 1.67
N THR A 341 -10.69 -9.04 0.96
CA THR A 341 -10.65 -7.65 1.42
C THR A 341 -11.37 -6.77 0.41
N VAL A 342 -11.65 -5.53 0.79
CA VAL A 342 -12.19 -4.52 -0.11
C VAL A 342 -11.12 -3.46 -0.32
N VAL A 343 -10.62 -3.39 -1.54
CA VAL A 343 -9.64 -2.39 -1.94
C VAL A 343 -10.37 -1.08 -2.23
N GLY A 344 -9.80 0.04 -1.81
CA GLY A 344 -10.40 1.35 -2.01
C GLY A 344 -9.57 2.48 -1.40
N ARG A 345 -10.21 3.62 -1.18
CA ARG A 345 -9.54 4.77 -0.56
C ARG A 345 -9.07 4.43 0.86
N PRO A 346 -7.82 4.69 1.22
CA PRO A 346 -7.31 4.52 2.58
C PRO A 346 -8.05 5.39 3.63
N PRO A 347 -8.18 4.92 4.90
CA PRO A 347 -7.63 3.67 5.42
C PRO A 347 -8.49 2.45 5.06
N GLN A 348 -7.82 1.32 4.83
CA GLN A 348 -8.41 0.04 4.48
C GLN A 348 -7.53 -1.10 5.02
N GLU A 349 -7.91 -2.36 4.79
CA GLU A 349 -7.15 -3.51 5.33
C GLU A 349 -5.69 -3.55 4.83
N ASP A 350 -5.42 -3.07 3.60
CA ASP A 350 -4.07 -2.94 3.05
C ASP A 350 -3.19 -1.96 3.84
N THR A 351 -3.79 -0.94 4.50
CA THR A 351 -3.09 -0.05 5.44
C THR A 351 -2.38 -0.84 6.53
N THR A 352 -3.03 -1.90 7.04
CA THR A 352 -2.46 -2.77 8.08
C THR A 352 -1.28 -3.59 7.56
N PHE A 353 -1.34 -4.08 6.31
CA PHE A 353 -0.18 -4.72 5.67
C PHE A 353 1.00 -3.76 5.59
N GLY A 354 0.77 -2.55 5.10
CA GLY A 354 1.79 -1.50 5.03
C GLY A 354 2.43 -1.22 6.39
N GLN A 355 1.63 -1.02 7.44
CA GLN A 355 2.11 -0.77 8.80
C GLN A 355 2.96 -1.93 9.33
N LEU A 356 2.54 -3.18 9.15
CA LEU A 356 3.30 -4.35 9.61
C LEU A 356 4.59 -4.53 8.82
N ILE A 357 4.58 -4.27 7.52
CA ILE A 357 5.77 -4.29 6.66
C ILE A 357 6.77 -3.22 7.12
N HIS A 358 6.33 -1.99 7.34
CA HIS A 358 7.18 -0.93 7.88
C HIS A 358 7.81 -1.33 9.22
N GLU A 359 7.04 -1.87 10.15
CA GLU A 359 7.56 -2.33 11.44
C GLU A 359 8.68 -3.37 11.31
N LEU A 360 8.62 -4.21 10.28
CA LEU A 360 9.62 -5.24 10.01
C LEU A 360 10.82 -4.74 9.20
N THR A 361 10.61 -3.78 8.30
CA THR A 361 11.64 -3.34 7.33
C THR A 361 12.36 -2.06 7.71
N ASP A 362 11.79 -1.22 8.55
CA ASP A 362 12.41 0.04 9.01
C ASP A 362 13.89 -0.13 9.45
N PRO A 363 14.27 -1.18 10.22
CA PRO A 363 15.66 -1.38 10.60
C PRO A 363 16.60 -1.69 9.43
N ILE A 364 16.07 -2.10 8.28
CA ILE A 364 16.85 -2.49 7.09
C ILE A 364 17.21 -1.26 6.25
N ILE A 365 16.34 -0.26 6.18
CA ILE A 365 16.46 0.92 5.31
C ILE A 365 17.85 1.58 5.39
N PRO A 366 18.42 1.87 6.59
CA PRO A 366 19.73 2.51 6.69
C PRO A 366 20.89 1.68 6.14
N THR A 367 20.69 0.38 5.93
CA THR A 367 21.71 -0.53 5.38
C THR A 367 21.63 -0.63 3.86
N VAL A 368 20.48 -0.36 3.29
CA VAL A 368 20.22 -0.40 1.83
C VAL A 368 20.56 0.95 1.20
N ILE A 369 20.15 2.05 1.85
CA ILE A 369 20.38 3.41 1.35
C ILE A 369 21.18 4.18 2.41
N PRO A 370 22.51 4.30 2.23
CA PRO A 370 23.37 4.95 3.22
C PRO A 370 22.96 6.40 3.47
N GLY A 371 22.85 6.77 4.75
CA GLY A 371 22.47 8.11 5.18
C GLY A 371 20.96 8.33 5.34
N VAL A 372 20.11 7.49 4.74
CA VAL A 372 18.67 7.51 4.97
C VAL A 372 18.37 6.80 6.28
N LYS A 373 17.69 7.49 7.21
CA LYS A 373 17.31 6.96 8.53
C LYS A 373 15.98 6.23 8.49
N ALA A 374 15.00 6.76 7.75
CA ALA A 374 13.66 6.21 7.63
C ALA A 374 13.00 6.67 6.31
N VAL A 375 12.08 5.87 5.80
CA VAL A 375 11.16 6.23 4.72
C VAL A 375 9.74 5.85 5.12
N HIS A 376 8.75 6.58 4.62
CA HIS A 376 7.33 6.29 4.86
C HIS A 376 6.50 6.62 3.63
N ALA A 377 5.98 5.59 2.97
CA ALA A 377 4.97 5.75 1.93
C ALA A 377 3.63 6.07 2.59
N VAL A 378 3.06 7.23 2.27
CA VAL A 378 1.90 7.77 2.99
C VAL A 378 0.62 7.11 2.47
N ASP A 379 0.07 6.20 3.26
CA ASP A 379 -1.14 5.46 2.92
C ASP A 379 -2.31 6.39 2.57
N ALA A 380 -2.58 7.41 3.40
CA ALA A 380 -3.63 8.39 3.16
C ALA A 380 -3.52 9.14 1.82
N ALA A 381 -2.33 9.22 1.24
CA ALA A 381 -2.08 9.78 -0.09
C ALA A 381 -2.12 8.72 -1.21
N GLY A 382 -2.48 7.48 -0.92
CA GLY A 382 -2.48 6.37 -1.89
C GLY A 382 -1.14 5.64 -2.02
N VAL A 383 -0.28 5.69 -0.99
CA VAL A 383 1.03 5.01 -0.90
C VAL A 383 2.09 5.64 -1.82
N HIS A 384 2.04 5.38 -3.12
CA HIS A 384 3.05 5.82 -4.08
C HIS A 384 3.02 7.34 -4.41
N PRO A 385 1.88 8.04 -4.41
CA PRO A 385 1.88 9.47 -4.69
C PRO A 385 2.70 10.33 -3.72
N LEU A 386 2.86 9.93 -2.45
CA LEU A 386 3.67 10.68 -1.48
C LEU A 386 4.57 9.74 -0.66
N LEU A 387 5.88 9.97 -0.76
CA LEU A 387 6.90 9.33 0.07
C LEU A 387 7.58 10.38 0.95
N LEU A 388 7.64 10.14 2.25
CA LEU A 388 8.41 10.92 3.22
C LEU A 388 9.73 10.22 3.51
N ALA A 389 10.81 10.99 3.72
CA ALA A 389 12.11 10.43 4.08
C ALA A 389 12.84 11.29 5.11
N ILE A 390 13.48 10.64 6.08
CA ILE A 390 14.45 11.26 6.98
C ILE A 390 15.83 10.83 6.54
N GLY A 391 16.61 11.77 6.06
CA GLY A 391 17.97 11.57 5.63
C GLY A 391 19.00 12.16 6.59
N SER A 392 20.14 12.54 6.05
CA SER A 392 21.21 13.21 6.76
C SER A 392 21.91 14.21 5.84
N GLU A 393 22.31 15.36 6.39
CA GLU A 393 23.09 16.37 5.67
C GLU A 393 24.43 16.59 6.39
N ARG A 394 25.47 15.85 5.97
CA ARG A 394 26.77 15.76 6.64
C ARG A 394 27.93 16.23 5.78
N TYR A 395 27.73 16.41 4.46
CA TYR A 395 28.83 16.61 3.52
C TYR A 395 29.64 17.89 3.77
N MET A 396 28.98 18.95 4.28
CA MET A 396 29.64 20.23 4.55
C MET A 396 29.38 20.69 5.99
N PRO A 397 29.89 19.97 7.00
CA PRO A 397 29.58 20.24 8.42
C PRO A 397 30.13 21.57 8.92
N TYR A 398 31.07 22.18 8.20
CA TYR A 398 31.72 23.45 8.50
C TYR A 398 30.93 24.67 7.98
N LEU A 399 29.93 24.47 7.11
CA LEU A 399 29.07 25.56 6.64
C LEU A 399 28.00 25.88 7.68
N LYS A 400 27.82 27.17 7.97
CA LYS A 400 26.77 27.67 8.86
C LYS A 400 25.38 27.58 8.21
N ALA A 401 25.29 27.92 6.93
CA ALA A 401 24.06 27.76 6.14
C ALA A 401 24.12 26.39 5.45
N LYS A 402 23.19 25.51 5.79
CA LYS A 402 23.07 24.20 5.15
C LYS A 402 22.16 24.29 3.94
N GLU A 403 22.59 23.64 2.87
CA GLU A 403 21.82 23.38 1.65
C GLU A 403 21.70 21.88 1.43
N PRO A 404 20.62 21.39 0.81
CA PRO A 404 20.41 19.97 0.61
C PRO A 404 21.35 19.44 -0.49
N GLN A 405 22.47 18.82 -0.12
CA GLN A 405 23.43 18.21 -1.03
C GLN A 405 23.47 16.69 -0.86
N GLU A 406 23.70 16.20 0.36
CA GLU A 406 23.64 14.77 0.68
C GLU A 406 22.19 14.27 0.59
N LEU A 407 21.21 15.07 1.01
CA LEU A 407 19.78 14.75 0.86
C LEU A 407 19.39 14.50 -0.59
N LEU A 408 19.91 15.30 -1.54
CA LEU A 408 19.64 15.08 -2.97
C LEU A 408 20.27 13.79 -3.50
N THR A 409 21.47 13.44 -3.02
CA THR A 409 22.10 12.14 -3.34
C THR A 409 21.23 10.99 -2.81
N GLN A 410 20.72 11.12 -1.59
CA GLN A 410 19.82 10.14 -0.98
C GLN A 410 18.48 10.06 -1.69
N ALA A 411 17.90 11.20 -2.10
CA ALA A 411 16.68 11.24 -2.88
C ALA A 411 16.81 10.48 -4.22
N ASN A 412 17.93 10.68 -4.94
CA ASN A 412 18.20 9.93 -6.16
C ASN A 412 18.35 8.41 -5.90
N ALA A 413 19.00 8.03 -4.79
CA ALA A 413 19.12 6.63 -4.40
C ALA A 413 17.75 6.01 -4.04
N ILE A 414 16.88 6.74 -3.37
CA ILE A 414 15.48 6.35 -3.07
C ILE A 414 14.71 6.13 -4.37
N LEU A 415 14.71 7.12 -5.27
CA LEU A 415 13.98 7.07 -6.54
C LEU A 415 14.56 6.06 -7.54
N GLY A 416 15.78 5.58 -7.34
CA GLY A 416 16.41 4.50 -8.11
C GLY A 416 16.23 3.11 -7.50
N ASN A 417 15.52 2.95 -6.38
CA ASN A 417 15.47 1.69 -5.63
C ASN A 417 14.08 1.04 -5.69
N GLY A 418 13.97 -0.06 -6.43
CA GLY A 418 12.82 -0.96 -6.41
C GLY A 418 11.47 -0.24 -6.41
N GLN A 419 10.59 -0.55 -5.47
CA GLN A 419 9.25 0.05 -5.37
C GLN A 419 9.25 1.51 -4.92
N LEU A 420 10.28 1.98 -4.23
CA LEU A 420 10.41 3.39 -3.86
C LEU A 420 10.52 4.28 -5.10
N SER A 421 10.95 3.71 -6.23
CA SER A 421 11.00 4.39 -7.53
C SER A 421 9.63 4.81 -8.07
N LEU A 422 8.52 4.29 -7.53
CA LEU A 422 7.16 4.68 -7.91
C LEU A 422 6.71 5.98 -7.23
N ALA A 423 7.42 6.48 -6.23
CA ALA A 423 7.09 7.74 -5.56
C ALA A 423 6.97 8.88 -6.57
N LYS A 424 5.83 9.62 -6.52
CA LYS A 424 5.57 10.80 -7.35
C LYS A 424 6.06 12.08 -6.67
N TYR A 425 5.77 12.25 -5.40
CA TYR A 425 6.35 13.27 -4.54
C TYR A 425 7.25 12.62 -3.50
N LEU A 426 8.50 13.06 -3.41
CA LEU A 426 9.43 12.67 -2.36
C LEU A 426 9.76 13.91 -1.52
N TRP A 427 9.31 13.93 -0.28
CA TRP A 427 9.66 14.97 0.67
C TRP A 427 10.71 14.45 1.64
N ILE A 428 11.91 15.04 1.61
CA ILE A 428 13.07 14.59 2.39
C ILE A 428 13.66 15.72 3.22
N THR A 429 14.01 15.42 4.46
CA THR A 429 14.67 16.34 5.38
C THR A 429 15.72 15.62 6.21
N ASP A 430 16.67 16.37 6.78
CA ASP A 430 17.52 15.85 7.85
C ASP A 430 16.86 16.04 9.22
N ASP A 431 17.28 15.22 10.17
CA ASP A 431 16.86 15.32 11.57
C ASP A 431 18.06 15.07 12.48
N PRO A 432 18.88 16.12 12.69
CA PRO A 432 20.08 16.01 13.52
C PRO A 432 19.75 15.75 15.00
N ASP A 433 18.61 16.24 15.47
CA ASP A 433 18.21 16.20 16.89
C ASP A 433 17.32 15.00 17.23
N ASP A 434 17.03 14.12 16.25
CA ASP A 434 16.13 12.97 16.36
C ASP A 434 14.73 13.35 16.91
N SER A 435 14.23 14.50 16.46
CA SER A 435 12.99 15.13 16.94
C SER A 435 11.77 14.77 16.11
N ILE A 436 11.96 14.26 14.87
CA ILE A 436 10.89 14.01 13.93
C ILE A 436 10.43 12.55 14.01
N ARG A 437 9.12 12.37 14.04
CA ARG A 437 8.47 11.06 13.86
C ARG A 437 7.93 10.98 12.44
N ILE A 438 8.50 10.11 11.60
CA ILE A 438 8.13 10.02 10.17
C ILE A 438 6.67 9.61 9.97
N HIS A 439 6.07 8.92 10.93
CA HIS A 439 4.65 8.53 10.91
C HIS A 439 3.71 9.62 11.44
N ASP A 440 4.21 10.68 12.06
CA ASP A 440 3.47 11.89 12.35
C ASP A 440 3.56 12.83 11.13
N ILE A 441 2.72 12.53 10.13
CA ILE A 441 2.75 13.18 8.82
C ILE A 441 2.57 14.69 8.94
N GLY A 442 1.65 15.14 9.82
CA GLY A 442 1.38 16.57 10.04
C GLY A 442 2.61 17.30 10.55
N SER A 443 3.25 16.77 11.60
CA SER A 443 4.47 17.35 12.17
C SER A 443 5.65 17.31 11.18
N PHE A 444 5.77 16.22 10.40
CA PHE A 444 6.80 16.09 9.37
C PHE A 444 6.65 17.15 8.27
N ILE A 445 5.44 17.34 7.73
CA ILE A 445 5.17 18.35 6.70
C ILE A 445 5.44 19.75 7.26
N GLN A 446 4.97 20.08 8.46
CA GLN A 446 5.25 21.36 9.11
C GLN A 446 6.76 21.59 9.31
N HIS A 447 7.52 20.54 9.64
CA HIS A 447 8.97 20.65 9.78
C HIS A 447 9.63 21.11 8.45
N ILE A 448 9.22 20.51 7.33
CA ILE A 448 9.69 20.91 5.99
C ILE A 448 9.22 22.33 5.67
N LEU A 449 7.95 22.65 5.85
CA LEU A 449 7.38 23.94 5.49
C LEU A 449 8.00 25.13 6.27
N ARG A 450 8.51 24.91 7.48
CA ARG A 450 9.26 25.92 8.23
C ARG A 450 10.65 26.20 7.68
N ARG A 451 11.24 25.31 6.86
CA ARG A 451 12.64 25.31 6.43
C ARG A 451 12.84 25.52 4.94
N VAL A 452 11.90 25.05 4.15
CA VAL A 452 12.01 25.01 2.70
C VAL A 452 12.16 26.40 2.09
N ASP A 453 13.09 26.52 1.15
CA ASP A 453 13.18 27.65 0.21
C ASP A 453 12.75 27.16 -1.17
N TRP A 454 11.54 27.53 -1.57
CA TRP A 454 10.98 27.10 -2.85
C TRP A 454 11.78 27.55 -4.08
N ARG A 455 12.73 28.49 -3.93
CA ARG A 455 13.64 28.90 -5.01
C ARG A 455 14.73 27.89 -5.26
N ARG A 456 15.05 27.01 -4.30
CA ARG A 456 16.20 26.11 -4.29
C ARG A 456 15.83 24.64 -4.12
N ASP A 457 14.84 24.33 -3.29
CA ASP A 457 14.64 23.01 -2.71
C ASP A 457 13.66 22.12 -3.52
N LEU A 458 13.30 22.56 -4.75
CA LEU A 458 12.41 21.86 -5.66
C LEU A 458 13.18 21.21 -6.82
N HIS A 459 13.08 19.90 -6.98
CA HIS A 459 13.80 19.18 -8.04
C HIS A 459 12.83 18.31 -8.82
N PHE A 460 12.57 18.67 -10.10
CA PHE A 460 11.62 18.03 -10.97
C PHE A 460 12.26 16.98 -11.88
N HIS A 461 11.62 15.81 -11.97
CA HIS A 461 11.80 14.84 -13.05
C HIS A 461 10.59 14.98 -13.98
N THR A 462 10.70 15.79 -15.01
CA THR A 462 9.57 16.23 -15.84
C THR A 462 8.99 15.17 -16.77
N LYS A 463 9.76 14.14 -17.11
CA LYS A 463 9.33 12.97 -17.87
C LYS A 463 9.92 11.73 -17.24
N THR A 464 9.06 10.91 -16.63
CA THR A 464 9.50 9.70 -15.94
C THR A 464 8.33 8.73 -15.79
N THR A 465 8.62 7.54 -15.27
CA THR A 465 7.60 6.55 -14.94
C THR A 465 6.95 6.87 -13.60
N ILE A 466 5.63 6.67 -13.51
CA ILE A 466 4.84 6.71 -12.27
C ILE A 466 4.08 5.38 -12.13
N ASP A 467 3.35 5.21 -11.03
CA ASP A 467 2.52 4.03 -10.82
C ASP A 467 1.51 3.85 -11.97
N THR A 468 1.28 2.60 -12.39
CA THR A 468 0.30 2.23 -13.42
C THR A 468 -1.12 2.66 -13.06
N LEU A 469 -1.43 2.73 -11.76
CA LEU A 469 -2.75 3.08 -11.24
C LEU A 469 -2.93 4.58 -11.00
N ASP A 470 -1.89 5.39 -11.21
CA ASP A 470 -1.93 6.85 -11.06
C ASP A 470 -2.29 7.51 -12.40
N TYR A 471 -3.56 7.88 -12.57
CA TYR A 471 -4.09 8.55 -13.75
C TYR A 471 -3.93 10.07 -13.72
N SER A 472 -3.15 10.64 -12.80
CA SER A 472 -2.83 12.08 -12.83
C SER A 472 -1.79 12.44 -13.87
N GLY A 473 -1.09 11.46 -14.45
CA GLY A 473 -0.04 11.62 -15.44
C GLY A 473 -0.54 11.94 -16.84
N THR A 474 0.37 11.85 -17.83
CA THR A 474 0.11 12.16 -19.24
C THR A 474 -0.26 10.92 -20.06
N GLY A 475 -0.18 9.73 -19.47
CA GLY A 475 -0.50 8.45 -20.08
C GLY A 475 -0.16 7.30 -19.12
N LEU A 476 -0.41 6.07 -19.55
CA LEU A 476 -0.15 4.87 -18.74
C LEU A 476 1.34 4.80 -18.38
N ASN A 477 1.65 4.76 -17.09
CA ASN A 477 3.00 4.82 -16.52
C ASN A 477 3.82 6.06 -16.92
N GLN A 478 3.19 7.13 -17.36
CA GLN A 478 3.87 8.34 -17.83
C GLN A 478 3.45 9.55 -16.98
N GLY A 479 4.42 10.19 -16.37
CA GLY A 479 4.18 11.37 -15.54
C GLY A 479 5.46 12.08 -15.17
N SER A 480 5.45 12.73 -14.03
CA SER A 480 6.59 13.46 -13.48
C SER A 480 6.75 13.20 -11.99
N LYS A 481 7.90 13.60 -11.44
CA LYS A 481 8.17 13.52 -10.01
C LYS A 481 8.68 14.87 -9.50
N LEU A 482 8.44 15.10 -8.19
CA LEU A 482 8.98 16.25 -7.48
C LEU A 482 9.68 15.78 -6.20
N VAL A 483 10.96 16.12 -6.07
CA VAL A 483 11.67 16.03 -4.81
C VAL A 483 11.61 17.39 -4.13
N VAL A 484 11.16 17.41 -2.87
CA VAL A 484 11.26 18.56 -1.96
C VAL A 484 12.30 18.20 -0.91
N ALA A 485 13.47 18.86 -0.96
CA ALA A 485 14.59 18.57 -0.06
C ALA A 485 14.88 19.79 0.83
N ALA A 486 14.52 19.72 2.11
CA ALA A 486 14.69 20.84 3.04
C ALA A 486 15.62 20.51 4.20
N THR A 487 16.52 21.43 4.55
CA THR A 487 17.46 21.28 5.65
C THR A 487 17.71 22.61 6.35
N GLY A 488 18.39 22.59 7.48
CA GLY A 488 18.83 23.78 8.21
C GLY A 488 17.83 24.24 9.27
N GLN A 489 17.94 25.52 9.63
CA GLN A 489 17.10 26.12 10.67
C GLN A 489 15.72 26.54 10.13
N SER A 490 14.75 26.66 11.03
CA SER A 490 13.46 27.25 10.70
C SER A 490 13.64 28.70 10.22
N THR A 491 13.06 29.02 9.07
CA THR A 491 13.13 30.34 8.43
C THR A 491 11.82 31.13 8.56
N ARG A 492 10.74 30.48 8.99
CA ARG A 492 9.41 31.07 9.13
C ARG A 492 8.57 30.42 10.20
N GLU A 493 7.63 31.18 10.74
CA GLU A 493 6.50 30.65 11.49
C GLU A 493 5.35 30.32 10.52
N LEU A 494 4.57 29.30 10.85
CA LEU A 494 3.44 28.86 10.03
C LEU A 494 2.14 29.47 10.56
N ALA A 495 1.33 30.03 9.65
CA ALA A 495 0.01 30.55 10.00
C ALA A 495 -0.89 29.46 10.58
N THR A 496 -1.49 29.71 11.73
CA THR A 496 -2.45 28.82 12.41
C THR A 496 -3.90 29.21 12.17
N GLU A 497 -4.11 30.29 11.41
CA GLU A 497 -5.40 30.81 10.96
C GLU A 497 -5.24 31.41 9.56
N ILE A 498 -6.33 31.62 8.86
CA ILE A 498 -6.30 32.26 7.54
C ILE A 498 -5.90 33.71 7.74
N PRO A 499 -4.84 34.22 7.04
CA PRO A 499 -4.44 35.60 7.14
C PRO A 499 -5.60 36.57 6.85
N SER A 500 -5.85 37.51 7.72
CA SER A 500 -6.98 38.47 7.60
C SER A 500 -6.94 39.33 6.34
N GLY A 501 -5.75 39.47 5.72
CA GLY A 501 -5.55 40.17 4.46
C GLY A 501 -5.61 39.31 3.21
N LEU A 502 -5.86 38.01 3.32
CA LEU A 502 -5.94 37.14 2.17
C LEU A 502 -7.15 37.49 1.30
N SER A 503 -6.90 37.86 0.06
CA SER A 503 -7.92 38.01 -0.98
C SER A 503 -7.66 37.03 -2.12
N LEU A 504 -8.72 36.61 -2.80
CA LEU A 504 -8.67 35.64 -3.88
C LEU A 504 -9.23 36.26 -5.16
N PRO A 505 -8.73 35.91 -6.36
CA PRO A 505 -9.25 36.44 -7.61
C PRO A 505 -10.62 35.83 -7.93
N ASP A 506 -11.38 36.47 -8.82
CA ASP A 506 -12.68 36.01 -9.28
C ASP A 506 -12.64 34.55 -9.73
N GLY A 507 -13.62 33.77 -9.27
CA GLY A 507 -13.76 32.34 -9.57
C GLY A 507 -12.98 31.40 -8.61
N ILE A 508 -12.15 31.95 -7.72
CA ILE A 508 -11.49 31.19 -6.64
C ILE A 508 -12.03 31.67 -5.30
N SER A 509 -12.46 30.76 -4.45
CA SER A 509 -13.21 31.08 -3.22
C SER A 509 -12.90 30.11 -2.08
N ASP A 510 -13.60 30.30 -0.98
CA ASP A 510 -13.70 29.38 0.17
C ASP A 510 -12.32 28.95 0.70
N PRO A 511 -11.45 29.87 1.12
CA PRO A 511 -10.16 29.51 1.71
C PRO A 511 -10.40 28.77 3.03
N GLN A 512 -9.74 27.61 3.20
CA GLN A 512 -9.82 26.78 4.39
C GLN A 512 -8.42 26.46 4.89
N LEU A 513 -8.19 26.60 6.19
CA LEU A 513 -6.94 26.16 6.80
C LEU A 513 -6.96 24.63 6.96
N VAL A 514 -6.06 23.94 6.30
CA VAL A 514 -5.89 22.47 6.40
C VAL A 514 -5.07 22.10 7.63
N MET A 515 -3.95 22.78 7.79
CA MET A 515 -2.99 22.61 8.87
C MET A 515 -2.09 23.86 8.92
N PRO A 516 -1.30 24.08 9.98
CA PRO A 516 -0.41 25.24 10.03
C PRO A 516 0.43 25.41 8.76
N GLY A 517 0.28 26.57 8.10
CA GLY A 517 1.00 26.93 6.87
C GLY A 517 0.43 26.36 5.56
N VAL A 518 -0.71 25.67 5.59
CA VAL A 518 -1.36 25.08 4.40
C VAL A 518 -2.80 25.53 4.29
N ILE A 519 -3.14 26.16 3.17
CA ILE A 519 -4.51 26.59 2.84
C ILE A 519 -5.01 25.82 1.61
N ALA A 520 -6.24 25.34 1.67
CA ALA A 520 -6.99 24.85 0.51
C ALA A 520 -7.93 25.95 0.02
N VAL A 521 -8.01 26.15 -1.30
CA VAL A 521 -8.95 27.09 -1.94
C VAL A 521 -9.76 26.36 -3.01
N LYS A 522 -11.02 26.75 -3.15
CA LYS A 522 -11.92 26.19 -4.15
C LYS A 522 -11.75 26.92 -5.48
N GLY A 523 -11.45 26.17 -6.55
CA GLY A 523 -11.38 26.68 -7.91
C GLY A 523 -12.56 26.24 -8.77
N PRO A 524 -12.71 26.84 -9.96
CA PRO A 524 -13.68 26.40 -10.94
C PRO A 524 -13.38 24.98 -11.45
N LYS A 525 -14.38 24.32 -12.02
CA LYS A 525 -14.18 23.00 -12.61
C LYS A 525 -13.12 23.06 -13.70
N PHE A 526 -12.16 22.14 -13.66
CA PHE A 526 -11.15 22.02 -14.69
C PHE A 526 -11.79 21.39 -15.94
N THR A 527 -11.76 22.11 -17.08
CA THR A 527 -12.42 21.68 -18.33
C THR A 527 -11.45 21.46 -19.49
N GLY A 528 -10.19 21.83 -19.34
CA GLY A 528 -9.15 21.71 -20.36
C GLY A 528 -8.00 22.70 -20.11
N ASP A 529 -7.13 22.89 -21.09
CA ASP A 529 -5.90 23.68 -20.93
C ASP A 529 -6.16 25.15 -20.55
N ALA A 530 -7.26 25.77 -21.00
CA ALA A 530 -7.66 27.10 -20.58
C ALA A 530 -7.85 27.22 -19.05
N SER A 531 -8.21 26.14 -18.36
CA SER A 531 -8.33 26.13 -16.90
C SER A 531 -6.99 26.27 -16.17
N ARG A 532 -5.86 26.15 -16.85
CA ARG A 532 -4.52 26.44 -16.30
C ARG A 532 -4.31 27.93 -16.02
N GLU A 533 -5.02 28.79 -16.75
CA GLU A 533 -5.02 30.23 -16.54
C GLU A 533 -5.55 30.60 -15.14
N ASP A 534 -6.37 29.74 -14.52
CA ASP A 534 -6.85 29.95 -13.15
C ASP A 534 -5.70 29.97 -12.15
N VAL A 535 -4.71 29.08 -12.32
CA VAL A 535 -3.51 29.04 -11.47
C VAL A 535 -2.67 30.29 -11.71
N GLN A 536 -2.51 30.71 -12.95
CA GLN A 536 -1.76 31.92 -13.30
C GLN A 536 -2.43 33.19 -12.73
N ARG A 537 -3.77 33.27 -12.80
CA ARG A 537 -4.51 34.38 -12.14
C ARG A 537 -4.33 34.37 -10.63
N LEU A 538 -4.36 33.18 -10.01
CA LEU A 538 -4.13 33.03 -8.57
C LEU A 538 -2.72 33.50 -8.20
N THR A 539 -1.68 33.02 -8.88
CA THR A 539 -0.29 33.39 -8.60
C THR A 539 -0.05 34.90 -8.78
N ALA A 540 -0.54 35.47 -9.89
CA ALA A 540 -0.43 36.90 -10.17
C ALA A 540 -1.16 37.78 -9.12
N HIS A 541 -2.34 37.35 -8.68
CA HIS A 541 -3.11 38.05 -7.64
C HIS A 541 -2.41 38.00 -6.28
N LEU A 542 -1.85 36.86 -5.92
CA LEU A 542 -1.14 36.67 -4.64
C LEU A 542 0.24 37.34 -4.61
N GLU A 543 0.84 37.67 -5.76
CA GLU A 543 2.19 38.23 -5.84
C GLU A 543 2.35 39.55 -5.09
N HIS A 544 1.27 40.33 -5.01
CA HIS A 544 1.25 41.65 -4.38
C HIS A 544 0.62 41.67 -2.98
N GLN A 545 0.30 40.47 -2.43
CA GLN A 545 -0.31 40.40 -1.10
C GLN A 545 0.74 40.23 0.00
N PRO A 546 0.71 41.09 1.04
CA PRO A 546 1.59 40.94 2.20
C PRO A 546 1.12 39.80 3.12
N GLY A 547 2.02 39.26 3.94
CA GLY A 547 1.68 38.33 5.01
C GLY A 547 1.53 36.88 4.59
N LEU A 548 1.87 36.54 3.34
CA LEU A 548 1.81 35.15 2.83
C LEU A 548 3.06 34.32 3.16
N GLU A 549 4.09 34.93 3.77
CA GLU A 549 5.31 34.19 4.15
C GLU A 549 5.04 33.06 5.15
N SER A 550 3.99 33.22 5.96
CA SER A 550 3.53 32.21 6.92
C SER A 550 2.65 31.12 6.30
N VAL A 551 2.28 31.25 5.01
CA VAL A 551 1.48 30.29 4.23
C VAL A 551 2.31 29.77 3.05
N PRO A 552 3.29 28.90 3.27
CA PRO A 552 4.17 28.43 2.21
C PRO A 552 3.49 27.55 1.15
N LEU A 553 2.31 26.99 1.42
CA LEU A 553 1.65 26.05 0.50
C LEU A 553 0.14 26.31 0.38
N ILE A 554 -0.33 26.39 -0.87
CA ILE A 554 -1.76 26.51 -1.20
C ILE A 554 -2.15 25.34 -2.13
N THR A 555 -3.28 24.70 -1.84
CA THR A 555 -3.87 23.66 -2.71
C THR A 555 -5.12 24.21 -3.38
N LEU A 556 -5.13 24.28 -4.70
CA LEU A 556 -6.31 24.59 -5.51
C LEU A 556 -7.09 23.30 -5.77
N CYS A 557 -8.34 23.20 -5.32
CA CYS A 557 -9.15 21.98 -5.41
C CYS A 557 -10.61 22.29 -5.78
N ASN A 558 -11.42 21.26 -6.00
CA ASN A 558 -12.84 21.41 -6.30
C ASN A 558 -13.69 21.66 -5.04
N ASP A 559 -13.20 21.25 -3.87
CA ASP A 559 -13.92 21.33 -2.60
C ASP A 559 -12.90 21.53 -1.47
N SER A 560 -12.78 22.75 -1.02
CA SER A 560 -11.83 23.15 0.03
C SER A 560 -12.31 22.75 1.44
N GLU A 561 -13.63 22.68 1.67
CA GLU A 561 -14.19 22.22 2.94
C GLU A 561 -13.89 20.74 3.14
N PHE A 562 -14.11 19.91 2.10
CA PHE A 562 -13.72 18.51 2.12
C PHE A 562 -12.20 18.35 2.35
N ALA A 563 -11.38 19.15 1.68
CA ALA A 563 -9.93 19.13 1.86
C ALA A 563 -9.51 19.41 3.32
N ALA A 564 -10.09 20.41 3.93
CA ALA A 564 -9.75 20.84 5.29
C ALA A 564 -10.41 20.02 6.39
N ALA A 565 -11.45 19.23 6.08
CA ALA A 565 -12.16 18.44 7.09
C ALA A 565 -11.25 17.45 7.82
N THR A 566 -10.25 16.88 7.15
CA THR A 566 -9.22 16.03 7.76
C THR A 566 -7.91 16.11 6.99
N LEU A 567 -6.78 15.90 7.68
CA LEU A 567 -5.47 15.79 7.02
C LEU A 567 -5.46 14.71 5.93
N ASN A 568 -6.12 13.57 6.17
CA ASN A 568 -6.21 12.48 5.20
C ASN A 568 -6.93 12.89 3.90
N ASN A 569 -7.97 13.74 3.99
CA ASN A 569 -8.66 14.25 2.82
C ASN A 569 -7.74 15.12 1.96
N TRP A 570 -7.00 16.03 2.60
CA TRP A 570 -6.05 16.89 1.91
C TRP A 570 -4.91 16.10 1.28
N LEU A 571 -4.31 15.16 2.01
CA LEU A 571 -3.27 14.27 1.49
C LEU A 571 -3.76 13.50 0.26
N TRP A 572 -4.95 12.91 0.37
CA TRP A 572 -5.53 12.15 -0.72
C TRP A 572 -5.71 13.00 -1.98
N LEU A 573 -6.49 14.09 -1.91
CA LEU A 573 -6.79 14.87 -3.10
C LEU A 573 -5.54 15.58 -3.67
N THR A 574 -4.65 16.09 -2.81
CA THR A 574 -3.48 16.86 -3.26
C THR A 574 -2.52 16.00 -4.05
N PHE A 575 -2.18 14.84 -3.52
CA PHE A 575 -1.12 14.02 -4.11
C PHE A 575 -1.63 13.01 -5.15
N THR A 576 -2.89 12.60 -5.11
CA THR A 576 -3.43 11.71 -6.15
C THR A 576 -3.92 12.44 -7.41
N ARG A 577 -4.26 13.73 -7.33
CA ARG A 577 -4.85 14.49 -8.44
C ARG A 577 -3.89 15.43 -9.15
N SER A 578 -2.64 15.50 -8.73
CA SER A 578 -1.64 16.39 -9.32
C SER A 578 -0.49 15.64 -9.97
N ASN A 579 -0.08 16.12 -11.15
CA ASN A 579 1.15 15.71 -11.84
C ASN A 579 2.18 16.85 -11.66
N PRO A 580 3.28 16.63 -10.93
CA PRO A 580 4.16 17.71 -10.46
C PRO A 580 4.62 18.70 -11.53
N ALA A 581 5.08 18.22 -12.69
CA ALA A 581 5.61 19.09 -13.74
C ALA A 581 4.56 19.97 -14.43
N ILE A 582 3.27 19.69 -14.19
CA ILE A 582 2.16 20.38 -14.88
C ILE A 582 1.29 21.14 -13.89
N ASP A 583 1.12 20.60 -12.69
CA ASP A 583 0.13 21.04 -11.71
C ASP A 583 0.75 21.73 -10.49
N VAL A 584 2.09 21.86 -10.45
CA VAL A 584 2.80 22.66 -9.44
C VAL A 584 3.21 23.99 -10.06
N ASP A 585 2.81 25.08 -9.42
CA ASP A 585 3.14 26.44 -9.77
C ASP A 585 3.47 27.23 -8.47
N GLY A 586 3.71 28.52 -8.53
CA GLY A 586 4.00 29.31 -7.35
C GLY A 586 4.05 30.81 -7.59
N VAL A 587 4.02 31.57 -6.51
CA VAL A 587 4.10 33.02 -6.56
C VAL A 587 5.55 33.47 -6.79
N GLY A 588 5.75 34.33 -7.77
CA GLY A 588 7.08 34.88 -8.11
C GLY A 588 8.02 33.79 -8.65
N VAL A 589 7.56 33.07 -9.68
CA VAL A 589 8.33 32.01 -10.37
C VAL A 589 9.62 32.57 -10.96
N GLN A 590 10.69 31.80 -10.85
CA GLN A 590 11.97 32.05 -11.48
C GLN A 590 12.58 30.77 -12.05
N VAL A 591 13.32 30.92 -13.13
CA VAL A 591 14.11 29.82 -13.73
C VAL A 591 15.55 30.27 -13.85
N VAL A 592 16.42 29.62 -13.09
CA VAL A 592 17.87 29.92 -13.08
C VAL A 592 18.63 28.67 -13.49
N ALA A 593 19.39 28.74 -14.58
CA ALA A 593 20.15 27.60 -15.12
C ALA A 593 19.29 26.33 -15.28
N LYS A 594 18.04 26.47 -15.74
CA LYS A 594 17.00 25.42 -15.85
C LYS A 594 16.44 24.90 -14.52
N HIS A 595 16.91 25.40 -13.41
CA HIS A 595 16.29 25.12 -12.11
C HIS A 595 15.06 26.00 -11.96
N TRP A 596 13.88 25.38 -11.82
CA TRP A 596 12.62 26.06 -11.58
C TRP A 596 12.41 26.22 -10.08
N GLY A 597 11.95 27.39 -9.66
CA GLY A 597 11.56 27.68 -8.30
C GLY A 597 10.66 28.91 -8.22
N CYS A 598 10.17 29.22 -7.02
CA CYS A 598 9.32 30.38 -6.77
C CYS A 598 9.64 31.02 -5.41
N ARG A 599 9.18 32.27 -5.20
CA ARG A 599 9.28 32.90 -3.86
C ARG A 599 8.30 32.25 -2.88
N GLY A 600 7.18 31.75 -3.38
CA GLY A 600 6.09 31.15 -2.62
C GLY A 600 4.96 32.13 -2.26
N PRO A 601 3.78 31.63 -1.91
CA PRO A 601 3.42 30.22 -1.73
C PRO A 601 3.64 29.35 -2.96
N LEU A 602 3.99 28.07 -2.72
CA LEU A 602 3.85 27.04 -3.72
C LEU A 602 2.36 26.72 -3.92
N ILE A 603 1.93 26.50 -5.15
CA ILE A 603 0.54 26.18 -5.48
C ILE A 603 0.50 24.81 -6.13
N ILE A 604 -0.38 23.92 -5.63
CA ILE A 604 -0.64 22.60 -6.23
C ILE A 604 -2.08 22.58 -6.73
N ASP A 605 -2.26 22.42 -8.06
CA ASP A 605 -3.58 22.26 -8.67
C ASP A 605 -4.04 20.80 -8.56
N ALA A 606 -4.83 20.53 -7.54
CA ALA A 606 -5.43 19.23 -7.22
C ALA A 606 -6.91 19.13 -7.65
N ARG A 607 -7.35 19.93 -8.60
CA ARG A 607 -8.69 19.79 -9.20
C ARG A 607 -8.78 18.49 -9.99
N VAL A 608 -9.98 17.91 -10.04
CA VAL A 608 -10.27 16.76 -10.91
C VAL A 608 -10.17 17.20 -12.36
N LYS A 609 -9.41 16.46 -13.16
CA LYS A 609 -9.20 16.73 -14.59
C LYS A 609 -9.93 15.68 -15.46
N PRO A 610 -10.28 16.01 -16.71
CA PRO A 610 -11.06 15.11 -17.57
C PRO A 610 -10.46 13.72 -17.82
N HIS A 611 -9.13 13.59 -17.72
CA HIS A 611 -8.41 12.33 -17.91
C HIS A 611 -8.24 11.51 -16.63
N HIS A 612 -8.63 12.07 -15.48
CA HIS A 612 -8.57 11.31 -14.21
C HIS A 612 -9.60 10.19 -14.19
N ALA A 613 -9.23 9.07 -13.60
CA ALA A 613 -10.17 8.00 -13.33
C ALA A 613 -11.26 8.46 -12.36
N PRO A 614 -12.50 7.96 -12.47
CA PRO A 614 -13.59 8.30 -11.56
C PRO A 614 -13.28 7.81 -10.14
N PRO A 615 -13.65 8.58 -9.10
CA PRO A 615 -13.51 8.14 -7.72
C PRO A 615 -14.46 7.00 -7.40
N LEU A 616 -14.12 6.22 -6.36
CA LEU A 616 -14.98 5.18 -5.84
C LEU A 616 -16.15 5.82 -5.08
N VAL A 617 -17.35 5.43 -5.44
CA VAL A 617 -18.60 5.90 -4.80
C VAL A 617 -19.45 4.68 -4.49
N GLU A 618 -20.02 4.66 -3.28
CA GLU A 618 -20.92 3.61 -2.81
C GLU A 618 -22.23 3.61 -3.61
N ASP A 619 -22.86 2.44 -3.70
CA ASP A 619 -24.21 2.30 -4.26
C ASP A 619 -25.27 2.71 -3.23
N ALA A 620 -26.13 3.67 -3.55
CA ALA A 620 -27.09 4.22 -2.62
C ALA A 620 -28.14 3.20 -2.15
N GLU A 621 -28.55 2.25 -3.00
CA GLU A 621 -29.54 1.21 -2.64
C GLU A 621 -28.90 0.19 -1.68
N VAL A 622 -27.66 -0.19 -1.95
CA VAL A 622 -26.90 -1.10 -1.07
C VAL A 622 -26.61 -0.41 0.27
N THR A 623 -26.23 0.87 0.26
CA THR A 623 -26.03 1.68 1.47
C THR A 623 -27.28 1.66 2.34
N ALA A 624 -28.47 1.96 1.75
CA ALA A 624 -29.74 1.93 2.47
C ALA A 624 -30.09 0.53 3.02
N LYS A 625 -29.77 -0.53 2.26
CA LYS A 625 -29.95 -1.93 2.71
C LYS A 625 -29.08 -2.27 3.92
N VAL A 626 -27.82 -1.82 3.92
CA VAL A 626 -26.89 -2.04 5.05
C VAL A 626 -27.28 -1.17 6.25
N ASP A 627 -27.79 0.06 6.04
CA ASP A 627 -28.37 0.91 7.10
C ASP A 627 -29.53 0.21 7.81
N ALA A 628 -30.41 -0.46 7.04
CA ALA A 628 -31.49 -1.24 7.61
C ALA A 628 -31.01 -2.42 8.47
N ARG A 629 -29.84 -3.01 8.19
CA ARG A 629 -29.22 -4.02 9.05
C ARG A 629 -28.77 -3.43 10.40
N ALA A 630 -28.27 -2.20 10.41
CA ALA A 630 -27.83 -1.52 11.64
C ALA A 630 -28.94 -1.39 12.70
N THR A 631 -30.23 -1.43 12.27
CA THR A 631 -31.37 -1.35 13.19
C THR A 631 -31.75 -2.68 13.86
N ARG A 632 -31.12 -3.81 13.48
CA ARG A 632 -31.50 -5.15 13.98
C ARG A 632 -31.02 -5.44 15.41
N GLY A 633 -30.03 -4.68 15.91
CA GLY A 633 -29.51 -4.82 17.28
C GLY A 633 -28.64 -6.05 17.50
N ASP A 634 -28.20 -6.72 16.45
CA ASP A 634 -27.24 -7.82 16.49
C ASP A 634 -25.81 -7.31 16.73
N GLU A 635 -24.84 -8.22 16.80
CA GLU A 635 -23.45 -7.87 17.05
C GLU A 635 -22.85 -7.02 15.92
N LEU A 636 -23.24 -7.30 14.66
CA LEU A 636 -22.80 -6.56 13.49
C LEU A 636 -23.31 -5.11 13.50
N ALA A 637 -24.52 -4.87 14.00
CA ALA A 637 -25.15 -3.54 14.04
C ALA A 637 -24.33 -2.49 14.81
N LYS A 638 -23.45 -2.91 15.73
CA LYS A 638 -22.54 -2.00 16.44
C LYS A 638 -21.52 -1.33 15.52
N TYR A 639 -21.29 -1.93 14.36
CA TYR A 639 -20.27 -1.50 13.39
C TYR A 639 -20.88 -1.04 12.06
N LEU A 640 -22.20 -1.00 11.93
CA LEU A 640 -22.91 -0.51 10.76
C LEU A 640 -23.54 0.87 11.05
#